data_b9da34e45b2a0756271e7eb1799f9730
#
_entry.id   b9da34e45b2a0756271e7eb1799f9730
#
_cell.length_a   1.000
_cell.length_b   1.000
_cell.length_c   1.000
_cell.angle_alpha   90.00
_cell.angle_beta   90.00
_cell.angle_gamma   90.00
#
_symmetry.space_group_name_H-M   'P 1'
#
loop_
_entity.id
_entity.type
_entity.pdbx_description
1 polymer ?
#
loop_
_entity_poly.entity_id
_entity_poly.type
_entity_poly.pdbx_seq_one_letter_code
_entity_poly.pdbx_strand_id
1 'polypeptide(L)'
;MNASHPELKWLEDPRVFAVNRLDAHSDHTWYTEAGDLRQSLDGAWRFAYSASPAARPADFWQPDASLDGFDEIAVPGHIEMQGYGQIQYINTMYPWDGRHALRPPHIAWDDTPVGSYVKTFTLDQALQGKRVCVSFQGVERAFYCWCNGHFVGYSEDSFTPADFDLTAFLQEGENRLCVEVYKNCSGSWLEDQDFFRFFGIFRSVYLYAKPALHIEDLWLQAGLEPDNTTGTLAPRLRLSAAEGASLEGCTLHCTVAAPGGAVLWDAPMPLRADGSGYVYGLPVRLPGIRKWDHSDPALYTVTLTLRDAAGAVQETVPYQTGFRRFGLRDGVMELNGERIIFNGVNRHEWNPASGRAIGPEDMYRAMETFRRNNINAVRTCHYPDQTLWYELCDQNGIYMIDEANLESHGSWQKMSAVEPSWNVPGSLPEWRDCVVDRARSMFERDKNHTAILIWSCGNESYAGEDILAMSDFFHQNDPGRLVHYEGVFHCRAFDQISDIESRMYAKPDEIRAYLESRPAKPFILCEYMHDMGNSLGGMESYIRLLEYPQYQGGFVWDYMDQALWQAGVRGRRLGYGGDFGERPTDYAFSANGIVFADGEEKPAMQDLRYWYDTPARRAAHDARNAKEAAAFRLPALRAGGPLTVIEGDVNLGVEGDGFALQFSYAEGGLASLRKAGGPEWVWRAPRPALWRAATENDKGCGFPVRSAAWMAADAFPKAEGWQVEEKSSQQVRIRYTFSFPTVPGASADLTYTVTGSALRVDAVYHGVPGAPELPVFGVRMSTLHPAARVCWTGLSGETYPDRYKGASFGRWAETPHIPAYLVPQDCGVHMDTRTLTLEQQDAACRTTAALTVRMADDTPFAFSALPNTAQELESAAHRDELPRTGRTVLTIMGAVRGVGGIDSWGTDVEPACRICGEEDHSVSFIVEL
;
A
#
# COMPACT_ATOMS: atom_id res chain seq x y z
N MET A 1 32.48 -16.73 0.28
CA MET A 1 33.93 -16.58 0.60
C MET A 1 34.15 -17.07 2.02
N ASN A 2 35.33 -17.63 2.37
CA ASN A 2 35.66 -18.06 3.74
C ASN A 2 36.80 -17.22 4.27
N ALA A 3 36.67 -16.68 5.48
CA ALA A 3 37.70 -15.89 6.16
C ALA A 3 37.65 -16.11 7.68
N SER A 4 38.83 -15.96 8.33
CA SER A 4 38.97 -16.09 9.80
C SER A 4 38.96 -14.74 10.54
N HIS A 5 39.02 -13.63 9.80
CA HIS A 5 39.06 -12.28 10.35
C HIS A 5 38.21 -11.33 9.50
N PRO A 6 37.52 -10.35 10.10
CA PRO A 6 36.75 -9.35 9.39
C PRO A 6 37.64 -8.30 8.73
N GLU A 7 37.19 -7.74 7.62
CA GLU A 7 37.84 -6.62 6.95
C GLU A 7 36.79 -5.54 6.62
N LEU A 8 36.98 -4.33 7.08
CA LEU A 8 36.06 -3.21 6.83
C LEU A 8 35.96 -2.82 5.36
N LYS A 9 37.00 -3.12 4.55
CA LYS A 9 36.95 -2.85 3.10
C LYS A 9 35.86 -3.62 2.35
N TRP A 10 35.29 -4.69 2.94
CA TRP A 10 34.16 -5.43 2.35
C TRP A 10 32.93 -4.53 2.17
N LEU A 11 32.75 -3.54 3.03
CA LEU A 11 31.65 -2.57 2.93
C LEU A 11 31.64 -1.76 1.63
N GLU A 12 32.72 -1.72 0.87
CA GLU A 12 32.85 -1.02 -0.42
C GLU A 12 33.22 -1.95 -1.58
N ASP A 13 33.11 -3.27 -1.41
CA ASP A 13 33.43 -4.23 -2.47
C ASP A 13 32.21 -5.09 -2.82
N PRO A 14 31.49 -4.81 -3.90
CA PRO A 14 30.26 -5.53 -4.27
C PRO A 14 30.50 -7.02 -4.59
N ARG A 15 31.75 -7.45 -4.71
CA ARG A 15 32.10 -8.87 -4.87
C ARG A 15 32.15 -9.63 -3.54
N VAL A 16 32.06 -8.92 -2.41
CA VAL A 16 32.13 -9.49 -1.07
C VAL A 16 30.84 -9.20 -0.31
N PHE A 17 29.75 -9.75 -0.74
CA PHE A 17 28.41 -9.62 -0.14
C PHE A 17 28.10 -10.67 0.94
N ALA A 18 28.92 -11.72 1.06
CA ALA A 18 28.79 -12.75 2.10
C ALA A 18 30.14 -13.43 2.39
N VAL A 19 30.45 -13.61 3.68
CA VAL A 19 31.64 -14.33 4.16
C VAL A 19 31.20 -15.31 5.24
N ASN A 20 31.57 -16.61 5.09
CA ASN A 20 31.17 -17.72 5.95
C ASN A 20 29.66 -17.95 6.08
N ARG A 21 28.81 -17.23 5.37
CA ARG A 21 27.37 -17.46 5.33
C ARG A 21 27.09 -18.83 4.71
N LEU A 22 26.18 -19.58 5.30
CA LEU A 22 25.71 -20.84 4.73
C LEU A 22 24.97 -20.61 3.42
N ASP A 23 24.90 -21.65 2.57
CA ASP A 23 24.08 -21.60 1.37
C ASP A 23 22.62 -21.40 1.76
N ALA A 24 21.89 -20.59 0.97
CA ALA A 24 20.47 -20.45 1.13
C ALA A 24 19.76 -21.80 0.89
N HIS A 25 18.69 -22.02 1.62
CA HIS A 25 17.89 -23.25 1.59
C HIS A 25 16.41 -22.93 1.78
N SER A 26 15.54 -23.93 1.54
CA SER A 26 14.10 -23.79 1.76
C SER A 26 13.79 -23.45 3.23
N ASP A 27 12.67 -22.79 3.43
CA ASP A 27 12.19 -22.33 4.74
C ASP A 27 11.69 -23.43 5.70
N HIS A 28 11.85 -24.71 5.33
CA HIS A 28 11.41 -25.84 6.14
C HIS A 28 12.07 -25.86 7.53
N THR A 29 11.37 -26.39 8.49
CA THR A 29 11.83 -26.53 9.86
C THR A 29 12.32 -27.93 10.14
N TRP A 30 13.43 -28.07 10.86
CA TRP A 30 13.96 -29.38 11.31
C TRP A 30 13.26 -29.85 12.58
N TYR A 31 12.61 -30.99 12.50
CA TYR A 31 11.93 -31.61 13.64
C TYR A 31 12.54 -32.99 13.96
N THR A 32 12.65 -33.29 15.25
CA THR A 32 12.90 -34.63 15.76
C THR A 32 11.71 -35.12 16.58
N GLU A 33 11.76 -36.33 17.10
CA GLU A 33 10.75 -36.82 18.04
C GLU A 33 10.59 -35.94 19.30
N ALA A 34 11.63 -35.14 19.62
CA ALA A 34 11.63 -34.19 20.74
C ALA A 34 10.94 -32.86 20.41
N GLY A 35 10.58 -32.62 19.15
CA GLY A 35 9.93 -31.38 18.69
C GLY A 35 10.83 -30.49 17.83
N ASP A 36 10.46 -29.21 17.76
CA ASP A 36 11.19 -28.15 17.04
C ASP A 36 12.58 -27.93 17.64
N LEU A 37 13.57 -27.77 16.76
CA LEU A 37 14.97 -27.54 17.12
C LEU A 37 15.34 -26.05 17.01
N ARG A 38 14.46 -25.15 17.46
CA ARG A 38 14.71 -23.70 17.44
C ARG A 38 14.75 -23.13 18.85
N GLN A 39 15.55 -22.07 19.02
CA GLN A 39 15.61 -21.24 20.23
C GLN A 39 15.63 -19.77 19.81
N SER A 40 14.61 -18.99 20.18
CA SER A 40 14.56 -17.55 19.88
C SER A 40 15.65 -16.80 20.63
N LEU A 41 16.25 -15.82 19.95
CA LEU A 41 17.13 -14.81 20.56
C LEU A 41 16.49 -13.42 20.55
N ASP A 42 15.24 -13.30 20.16
CA ASP A 42 14.49 -12.05 20.20
C ASP A 42 14.40 -11.47 21.62
N GLY A 43 13.99 -10.20 21.70
CA GLY A 43 13.82 -9.46 22.94
C GLY A 43 14.95 -8.46 23.19
N ALA A 44 15.35 -8.27 24.44
CA ALA A 44 16.35 -7.28 24.82
C ALA A 44 17.76 -7.72 24.47
N TRP A 45 18.52 -6.80 23.86
CA TRP A 45 19.96 -6.94 23.56
C TRP A 45 20.70 -5.74 24.15
N ARG A 46 21.95 -5.92 24.59
CA ARG A 46 22.83 -4.79 24.92
C ARG A 46 23.25 -4.11 23.63
N PHE A 47 23.31 -2.75 23.66
CA PHE A 47 23.44 -1.96 22.43
C PHE A 47 24.28 -0.70 22.61
N ALA A 48 25.12 -0.40 21.61
CA ALA A 48 25.81 0.89 21.52
C ALA A 48 25.65 1.46 20.12
N TYR A 49 25.14 2.70 20.03
CA TYR A 49 25.06 3.47 18.79
C TYR A 49 26.34 4.28 18.56
N SER A 50 26.82 4.30 17.32
CA SER A 50 27.95 5.14 16.90
C SER A 50 27.62 5.85 15.60
N ALA A 51 27.90 7.14 15.52
CA ALA A 51 27.60 7.97 14.35
C ALA A 51 28.50 7.65 13.13
N SER A 52 29.61 6.96 13.35
CA SER A 52 30.53 6.55 12.27
C SER A 52 31.32 5.30 12.69
N PRO A 53 31.92 4.55 11.74
CA PRO A 53 32.77 3.41 12.03
C PRO A 53 33.96 3.73 12.93
N ALA A 54 34.50 4.95 12.85
CA ALA A 54 35.63 5.39 13.67
C ALA A 54 35.28 5.57 15.17
N ALA A 55 33.99 5.82 15.46
CA ALA A 55 33.50 6.08 16.82
C ALA A 55 32.96 4.81 17.52
N ARG A 56 32.90 3.68 16.82
CA ARG A 56 32.34 2.45 17.38
C ARG A 56 33.20 1.85 18.52
N PRO A 57 32.60 1.10 19.47
CA PRO A 57 33.35 0.42 20.50
C PRO A 57 34.38 -0.55 19.89
N ALA A 58 35.65 -0.37 20.20
CA ALA A 58 36.68 -1.29 19.76
C ALA A 58 36.57 -2.61 20.54
N ASP A 59 36.76 -3.73 19.83
CA ASP A 59 36.89 -5.07 20.41
C ASP A 59 35.77 -5.50 21.38
N PHE A 60 34.58 -4.92 21.27
CA PHE A 60 33.43 -5.23 22.12
C PHE A 60 32.98 -6.70 22.03
N TRP A 61 33.40 -7.40 20.99
CA TRP A 61 33.13 -8.83 20.76
C TRP A 61 34.01 -9.74 21.59
N GLN A 62 35.06 -9.23 22.22
CA GLN A 62 35.92 -10.05 23.08
C GLN A 62 35.13 -10.57 24.30
N PRO A 63 35.39 -11.80 24.77
CA PRO A 63 34.62 -12.42 25.87
C PRO A 63 34.60 -11.63 27.16
N ASP A 64 35.70 -10.93 27.45
CA ASP A 64 35.92 -10.15 28.66
C ASP A 64 35.68 -8.64 28.49
N ALA A 65 35.25 -8.21 27.30
CA ALA A 65 34.98 -6.80 27.04
C ALA A 65 33.85 -6.26 27.94
N SER A 66 34.11 -5.12 28.61
CA SER A 66 33.10 -4.42 29.39
C SER A 66 32.00 -3.90 28.49
N LEU A 67 30.75 -4.00 28.93
CA LEU A 67 29.57 -3.39 28.32
C LEU A 67 29.14 -2.13 29.08
N ASP A 68 30.02 -1.50 29.82
CA ASP A 68 29.75 -0.22 30.46
C ASP A 68 29.44 0.84 29.38
N GLY A 69 28.29 1.53 29.50
CA GLY A 69 27.84 2.48 28.49
C GLY A 69 27.04 1.87 27.36
N PHE A 70 26.81 0.54 27.34
CA PHE A 70 25.83 -0.06 26.45
C PHE A 70 24.43 0.11 27.03
N ASP A 71 23.51 0.61 26.20
CA ASP A 71 22.08 0.66 26.49
C ASP A 71 21.42 -0.73 26.28
N GLU A 72 20.09 -0.73 26.26
CA GLU A 72 19.29 -1.89 25.90
C GLU A 72 18.42 -1.54 24.69
N ILE A 73 18.34 -2.44 23.69
CA ILE A 73 17.52 -2.28 22.49
C ILE A 73 16.70 -3.54 22.26
N ALA A 74 15.50 -3.38 21.70
CA ALA A 74 14.66 -4.51 21.31
C ALA A 74 15.08 -5.07 19.95
N VAL A 75 15.12 -6.39 19.82
CA VAL A 75 15.28 -7.13 18.57
C VAL A 75 14.08 -8.10 18.46
N PRO A 76 13.35 -8.11 17.35
CA PRO A 76 13.53 -7.27 16.15
C PRO A 76 13.15 -5.79 16.37
N GLY A 77 13.81 -4.91 15.60
CA GLY A 77 13.47 -3.49 15.59
C GLY A 77 14.50 -2.62 14.85
N HIS A 78 14.03 -1.53 14.26
CA HIS A 78 14.90 -0.52 13.67
C HIS A 78 15.55 0.34 14.75
N ILE A 79 16.79 0.70 14.53
CA ILE A 79 17.57 1.52 15.47
C ILE A 79 16.94 2.91 15.61
N GLU A 80 16.54 3.52 14.51
CA GLU A 80 15.93 4.86 14.50
C GLU A 80 14.59 4.89 15.22
N MET A 81 13.80 3.83 15.13
CA MET A 81 12.49 3.74 15.81
C MET A 81 12.63 3.62 17.32
N GLN A 82 13.84 3.34 17.81
CA GLN A 82 14.17 3.23 19.24
C GLN A 82 14.95 4.44 19.75
N GLY A 83 15.02 5.53 18.96
CA GLY A 83 15.50 6.83 19.42
C GLY A 83 16.96 7.13 19.08
N TYR A 84 17.60 6.37 18.20
CA TYR A 84 18.98 6.61 17.76
C TYR A 84 19.02 7.05 16.29
N GLY A 85 20.00 7.86 15.94
CA GLY A 85 20.19 8.30 14.56
C GLY A 85 19.08 9.21 14.03
N GLN A 86 18.85 9.17 12.72
CA GLN A 86 17.90 10.02 12.01
C GLN A 86 16.95 9.18 11.15
N ILE A 87 15.65 9.30 11.40
CA ILE A 87 14.60 8.81 10.50
C ILE A 87 14.65 9.66 9.24
N GLN A 88 14.63 9.04 8.06
CA GLN A 88 14.65 9.70 6.77
C GLN A 88 13.72 8.99 5.79
N TYR A 89 12.91 9.76 5.04
CA TYR A 89 12.13 9.26 3.92
C TYR A 89 12.59 9.92 2.62
N ILE A 90 12.86 9.11 1.62
CA ILE A 90 13.14 9.55 0.24
C ILE A 90 12.64 8.50 -0.75
N ASN A 91 12.24 8.98 -1.93
CA ASN A 91 11.77 8.18 -3.04
C ASN A 91 12.91 7.92 -4.06
N THR A 92 13.23 8.89 -4.91
CA THR A 92 14.08 8.71 -6.10
C THR A 92 15.55 9.04 -5.91
N MET A 93 15.96 9.49 -4.74
CA MET A 93 17.32 9.91 -4.43
C MET A 93 18.00 8.93 -3.48
N TYR A 94 19.32 8.79 -3.60
CA TYR A 94 20.06 8.11 -2.53
C TYR A 94 20.07 8.95 -1.24
N PRO A 95 20.14 8.33 -0.06
CA PRO A 95 20.12 9.02 1.25
C PRO A 95 21.20 10.10 1.42
N TRP A 96 22.29 9.99 0.71
CA TRP A 96 23.44 10.88 0.75
C TRP A 96 23.46 11.95 -0.36
N ASP A 97 22.51 11.92 -1.32
CA ASP A 97 22.48 12.89 -2.41
C ASP A 97 22.36 14.33 -1.87
N GLY A 98 23.18 15.22 -2.43
CA GLY A 98 23.28 16.61 -1.98
C GLY A 98 24.11 16.82 -0.70
N ARG A 99 24.52 15.75 0.01
CA ARG A 99 25.39 15.79 1.20
C ARG A 99 26.79 15.30 0.90
N HIS A 100 26.90 14.19 0.16
CA HIS A 100 28.17 13.58 -0.22
C HIS A 100 28.25 13.35 -1.72
N ALA A 101 29.39 13.63 -2.32
CA ALA A 101 29.66 13.37 -3.73
C ALA A 101 30.21 11.95 -3.90
N LEU A 102 29.37 10.95 -3.76
CA LEU A 102 29.73 9.54 -3.84
C LEU A 102 29.55 8.95 -5.23
N ARG A 103 30.29 7.90 -5.51
CA ARG A 103 30.11 6.99 -6.65
C ARG A 103 30.08 5.56 -6.17
N PRO A 104 29.28 4.68 -6.78
CA PRO A 104 29.30 3.25 -6.41
C PRO A 104 30.72 2.67 -6.60
N PRO A 105 31.20 1.80 -5.71
CA PRO A 105 30.52 1.25 -4.54
C PRO A 105 30.81 1.98 -3.21
N HIS A 106 31.36 3.20 -3.26
CA HIS A 106 31.86 3.92 -2.09
C HIS A 106 30.76 4.40 -1.14
N ILE A 107 31.08 4.50 0.14
CA ILE A 107 30.21 5.01 1.20
C ILE A 107 30.83 6.24 1.86
N ALA A 108 30.00 7.03 2.58
CA ALA A 108 30.48 8.14 3.40
C ALA A 108 30.93 7.59 4.78
N TRP A 109 32.20 7.35 4.98
CA TRP A 109 32.76 6.76 6.21
C TRP A 109 32.50 7.61 7.47
N ASP A 110 32.40 8.90 7.35
CA ASP A 110 32.09 9.83 8.44
C ASP A 110 30.57 9.99 8.69
N ASP A 111 29.74 9.48 7.79
CA ASP A 111 28.26 9.54 7.86
C ASP A 111 27.63 8.13 7.66
N THR A 112 28.33 7.11 8.15
CA THR A 112 27.83 5.72 8.16
C THR A 112 27.64 5.29 9.61
N PRO A 113 26.43 5.40 10.18
CA PRO A 113 26.14 4.94 11.54
C PRO A 113 26.36 3.44 11.70
N VAL A 114 26.70 3.06 12.94
CA VAL A 114 26.97 1.66 13.33
C VAL A 114 26.20 1.33 14.62
N GLY A 115 25.51 0.20 14.61
CA GLY A 115 24.89 -0.41 15.77
C GLY A 115 25.70 -1.61 16.26
N SER A 116 26.19 -1.56 17.49
CA SER A 116 26.90 -2.67 18.12
C SER A 116 26.00 -3.38 19.12
N TYR A 117 25.67 -4.65 18.85
CA TYR A 117 24.71 -5.46 19.60
C TYR A 117 25.41 -6.61 20.32
N VAL A 118 24.95 -6.93 21.53
CA VAL A 118 25.40 -8.08 22.28
C VAL A 118 24.24 -8.83 22.92
N LYS A 119 24.16 -10.14 22.66
CA LYS A 119 23.23 -11.08 23.29
C LYS A 119 23.96 -12.13 24.06
N THR A 120 23.65 -12.29 25.34
CA THR A 120 24.05 -13.46 26.10
C THR A 120 22.92 -14.48 26.13
N PHE A 121 23.25 -15.76 25.99
CA PHE A 121 22.27 -16.85 25.96
C PHE A 121 22.91 -18.15 26.50
N THR A 122 22.07 -19.03 27.02
CA THR A 122 22.42 -20.42 27.29
C THR A 122 21.72 -21.31 26.30
N LEU A 123 22.45 -22.27 25.73
CA LEU A 123 21.88 -23.16 24.69
C LEU A 123 20.85 -24.10 25.31
N ASP A 124 19.64 -24.14 24.72
CA ASP A 124 18.56 -25.03 25.10
C ASP A 124 19.00 -26.51 25.01
N GLN A 125 18.50 -27.34 25.93
CA GLN A 125 18.87 -28.76 26.02
C GLN A 125 18.61 -29.52 24.71
N ALA A 126 17.53 -29.14 23.96
CA ALA A 126 17.20 -29.77 22.68
C ALA A 126 18.26 -29.54 21.59
N LEU A 127 19.03 -28.48 21.68
CA LEU A 127 20.05 -28.10 20.70
C LEU A 127 21.46 -28.62 21.09
N GLN A 128 21.68 -28.99 22.35
CA GLN A 128 22.99 -29.42 22.83
C GLN A 128 23.53 -30.66 22.09
N GLY A 129 24.82 -30.64 21.78
CA GLY A 129 25.51 -31.74 21.09
C GLY A 129 25.15 -31.93 19.62
N LYS A 130 24.42 -30.98 19.03
CA LYS A 130 24.06 -30.95 17.59
C LYS A 130 24.85 -29.89 16.84
N ARG A 131 24.78 -29.90 15.53
CA ARG A 131 25.19 -28.78 14.68
C ARG A 131 24.19 -27.62 14.91
N VAL A 132 24.70 -26.53 15.48
CA VAL A 132 23.86 -25.35 15.82
C VAL A 132 24.22 -24.18 14.92
N CYS A 133 23.19 -23.61 14.28
CA CYS A 133 23.31 -22.43 13.44
C CYS A 133 22.53 -21.26 14.06
N VAL A 134 22.97 -20.04 13.76
CA VAL A 134 22.17 -18.82 13.98
C VAL A 134 21.59 -18.37 12.67
N SER A 135 20.32 -17.97 12.68
CA SER A 135 19.63 -17.36 11.55
C SER A 135 19.22 -15.93 11.88
N PHE A 136 19.66 -14.98 11.07
CA PHE A 136 19.20 -13.61 11.06
C PHE A 136 18.20 -13.47 9.92
N GLN A 137 16.92 -13.31 10.22
CA GLN A 137 15.84 -13.30 9.22
C GLN A 137 15.77 -12.00 8.41
N GLY A 138 16.38 -10.93 8.91
CA GLY A 138 16.52 -9.65 8.20
C GLY A 138 17.36 -8.68 9.01
N VAL A 139 18.42 -8.18 8.39
CA VAL A 139 19.31 -7.17 8.95
C VAL A 139 19.59 -6.10 7.92
N GLU A 140 19.20 -4.90 8.19
CA GLU A 140 19.40 -3.74 7.32
C GLU A 140 20.57 -2.92 7.87
N ARG A 141 21.78 -2.83 7.24
CA ARG A 141 22.07 -3.47 5.95
C ARG A 141 23.19 -4.50 6.07
N ALA A 142 24.46 -4.08 6.08
CA ALA A 142 25.57 -5.00 6.23
C ALA A 142 25.88 -5.28 7.69
N PHE A 143 26.25 -6.51 8.00
CA PHE A 143 26.65 -6.83 9.37
C PHE A 143 27.77 -7.87 9.45
N TYR A 144 28.53 -7.74 10.54
CA TYR A 144 29.52 -8.69 11.00
C TYR A 144 29.01 -9.36 12.27
N CYS A 145 29.30 -10.65 12.47
CA CYS A 145 28.96 -11.32 13.71
C CYS A 145 30.15 -12.14 14.31
N TRP A 146 30.14 -12.24 15.63
CA TRP A 146 31.12 -12.99 16.43
C TRP A 146 30.38 -13.82 17.49
N CYS A 147 30.93 -14.99 17.79
CA CYS A 147 30.48 -15.81 18.91
C CYS A 147 31.65 -16.10 19.83
N ASN A 148 31.52 -15.76 21.13
CA ASN A 148 32.57 -15.99 22.16
C ASN A 148 33.96 -15.47 21.74
N GLY A 149 34.01 -14.30 21.07
CA GLY A 149 35.25 -13.67 20.59
C GLY A 149 35.75 -14.14 19.23
N HIS A 150 35.14 -15.14 18.65
CA HIS A 150 35.53 -15.67 17.35
C HIS A 150 34.68 -15.03 16.23
N PHE A 151 35.32 -14.60 15.14
CA PHE A 151 34.60 -14.10 13.97
C PHE A 151 33.80 -15.25 13.33
N VAL A 152 32.50 -15.04 13.17
CA VAL A 152 31.57 -16.00 12.59
C VAL A 152 31.38 -15.71 11.12
N GLY A 153 30.99 -14.45 10.75
CA GLY A 153 30.75 -14.12 9.34
C GLY A 153 30.29 -12.70 9.09
N TYR A 154 30.01 -12.47 7.82
CA TYR A 154 29.53 -11.19 7.26
C TYR A 154 28.42 -11.45 6.25
N SER A 155 27.41 -10.57 6.16
CA SER A 155 26.39 -10.60 5.12
C SER A 155 25.90 -9.19 4.79
N GLU A 156 25.55 -8.99 3.52
CA GLU A 156 24.69 -7.95 2.99
C GLU A 156 23.37 -8.61 2.52
N ASP A 157 22.42 -7.89 1.92
CA ASP A 157 21.06 -8.28 1.61
C ASP A 157 20.15 -8.26 2.84
N SER A 158 19.38 -7.18 2.93
CA SER A 158 18.60 -6.86 4.13
C SER A 158 17.40 -7.78 4.36
N PHE A 159 16.84 -8.42 3.32
CA PHE A 159 15.50 -9.01 3.35
C PHE A 159 15.46 -10.54 3.21
N THR A 160 16.60 -11.19 3.01
CA THR A 160 16.69 -12.65 3.03
C THR A 160 17.46 -13.13 4.24
N PRO A 161 17.22 -14.36 4.74
CA PRO A 161 17.94 -14.90 5.89
C PRO A 161 19.45 -15.01 5.66
N ALA A 162 20.23 -14.70 6.68
CA ALA A 162 21.66 -14.95 6.75
C ALA A 162 21.96 -15.95 7.86
N ASP A 163 22.38 -17.16 7.48
CA ASP A 163 22.63 -18.26 8.37
C ASP A 163 24.12 -18.53 8.56
N PHE A 164 24.53 -18.80 9.80
CA PHE A 164 25.92 -19.09 10.13
C PHE A 164 26.05 -20.27 11.11
N ASP A 165 27.05 -21.11 10.91
CA ASP A 165 27.36 -22.25 11.79
C ASP A 165 28.11 -21.77 13.04
N LEU A 166 27.51 -21.94 14.21
CA LEU A 166 28.10 -21.59 15.50
C LEU A 166 28.77 -22.76 16.21
N THR A 167 28.59 -23.99 15.72
CA THR A 167 28.95 -25.23 16.44
C THR A 167 30.35 -25.23 17.04
N ALA A 168 31.34 -24.75 16.27
CA ALA A 168 32.75 -24.72 16.72
C ALA A 168 33.05 -23.63 17.76
N PHE A 169 32.18 -22.68 17.96
CA PHE A 169 32.37 -21.49 18.78
C PHE A 169 31.56 -21.53 20.09
N LEU A 170 30.62 -22.47 20.20
CA LEU A 170 29.78 -22.62 21.39
C LEU A 170 30.52 -23.25 22.54
N GLN A 171 30.18 -22.87 23.78
CA GLN A 171 30.71 -23.39 25.02
C GLN A 171 29.59 -23.82 25.97
N GLU A 172 29.94 -24.64 26.99
CA GLU A 172 29.00 -24.96 28.06
C GLU A 172 28.65 -23.72 28.88
N GLY A 173 27.36 -23.54 29.22
CA GLY A 173 26.86 -22.41 29.99
C GLY A 173 26.53 -21.20 29.13
N GLU A 174 26.96 -20.02 29.57
CA GLU A 174 26.66 -18.76 28.91
C GLU A 174 27.52 -18.57 27.65
N ASN A 175 26.84 -18.19 26.56
CA ASN A 175 27.45 -17.83 25.27
C ASN A 175 27.19 -16.36 24.99
N ARG A 176 28.09 -15.73 24.23
CA ARG A 176 27.97 -14.32 23.85
C ARG A 176 28.01 -14.18 22.33
N LEU A 177 26.88 -13.74 21.75
CA LEU A 177 26.74 -13.39 20.33
C LEU A 177 26.88 -11.87 20.20
N CYS A 178 27.78 -11.40 19.37
CA CYS A 178 27.99 -9.99 19.08
C CYS A 178 27.73 -9.72 17.60
N VAL A 179 27.07 -8.61 17.30
CA VAL A 179 26.74 -8.20 15.94
C VAL A 179 27.05 -6.72 15.77
N GLU A 180 27.66 -6.36 14.67
CA GLU A 180 27.97 -4.98 14.30
C GLU A 180 27.28 -4.69 12.97
N VAL A 181 26.26 -3.81 12.99
CA VAL A 181 25.43 -3.48 11.83
C VAL A 181 25.80 -2.12 11.30
N TYR A 182 26.05 -2.01 10.01
CA TYR A 182 26.41 -0.79 9.30
C TYR A 182 25.24 -0.30 8.45
N LYS A 183 24.89 0.99 8.56
CA LYS A 183 23.80 1.58 7.81
C LYS A 183 24.08 1.65 6.30
N ASN A 184 25.32 1.86 5.91
CA ASN A 184 25.72 1.95 4.51
C ASN A 184 26.82 0.95 4.17
N CYS A 185 26.70 0.34 2.98
CA CYS A 185 27.66 -0.55 2.36
C CYS A 185 27.50 -0.48 0.84
N SER A 186 28.29 -1.26 0.08
CA SER A 186 28.11 -1.42 -1.36
C SER A 186 26.67 -1.83 -1.72
N GLY A 187 26.07 -2.75 -0.96
CA GLY A 187 24.66 -3.15 -1.13
C GLY A 187 23.65 -2.01 -1.02
N SER A 188 23.97 -0.91 -0.33
CA SER A 188 23.09 0.26 -0.24
C SER A 188 22.79 0.94 -1.57
N TRP A 189 23.63 0.72 -2.59
CA TRP A 189 23.40 1.20 -3.96
C TRP A 189 22.35 0.37 -4.71
N LEU A 190 22.04 -0.83 -4.20
CA LEU A 190 21.04 -1.75 -4.75
C LEU A 190 19.76 -1.83 -3.89
N GLU A 191 19.71 -1.09 -2.79
CA GLU A 191 18.57 -1.07 -1.85
C GLU A 191 18.06 0.36 -1.69
N ASP A 192 17.66 0.95 -2.83
CA ASP A 192 17.20 2.34 -2.95
C ASP A 192 15.68 2.44 -3.12
N GLN A 193 14.93 1.54 -2.51
CA GLN A 193 13.48 1.48 -2.57
C GLN A 193 12.83 2.78 -2.04
N ASP A 194 11.65 3.11 -2.58
CA ASP A 194 10.80 4.19 -2.11
C ASP A 194 10.21 3.86 -0.73
N PHE A 195 10.99 4.15 0.32
CA PHE A 195 10.57 3.89 1.69
C PHE A 195 11.41 4.67 2.72
N PHE A 196 10.99 4.61 3.99
CA PHE A 196 11.80 5.14 5.10
C PHE A 196 13.13 4.39 5.23
N ARG A 197 14.22 5.12 5.37
CA ARG A 197 15.60 4.60 5.46
C ARG A 197 15.97 4.29 6.89
N PHE A 198 15.93 3.01 7.22
CA PHE A 198 16.28 2.48 8.53
C PHE A 198 17.56 1.64 8.48
N PHE A 199 17.99 1.16 9.66
CA PHE A 199 18.95 0.07 9.80
C PHE A 199 18.79 -0.64 11.14
N GLY A 200 19.40 -1.83 11.25
CA GLY A 200 19.34 -2.66 12.45
C GLY A 200 18.85 -4.08 12.20
N ILE A 201 18.71 -4.86 13.24
CA ILE A 201 18.17 -6.23 13.20
C ILE A 201 16.66 -6.12 13.30
N PHE A 202 15.94 -6.06 12.16
CA PHE A 202 14.52 -5.73 12.13
C PHE A 202 13.57 -6.92 11.95
N ARG A 203 14.10 -8.12 11.69
CA ARG A 203 13.37 -9.40 11.73
C ARG A 203 13.98 -10.31 12.79
N SER A 204 13.28 -11.39 13.14
CA SER A 204 13.67 -12.32 14.21
C SER A 204 15.06 -12.90 14.05
N VAL A 205 15.70 -13.18 15.18
CA VAL A 205 16.94 -13.94 15.28
C VAL A 205 16.69 -15.19 16.12
N TYR A 206 17.09 -16.34 15.62
CA TYR A 206 16.98 -17.58 16.36
C TYR A 206 18.16 -18.52 16.11
N LEU A 207 18.41 -19.37 17.09
CA LEU A 207 19.27 -20.54 16.91
C LEU A 207 18.42 -21.70 16.40
N TYR A 208 19.01 -22.54 15.56
CA TYR A 208 18.40 -23.79 15.20
C TYR A 208 19.47 -24.90 15.13
N ALA A 209 19.02 -26.14 15.34
CA ALA A 209 19.94 -27.26 15.26
C ALA A 209 19.49 -28.23 14.16
N LYS A 210 20.48 -28.84 13.50
CA LYS A 210 20.28 -29.86 12.49
C LYS A 210 20.48 -31.25 13.08
N PRO A 211 19.61 -32.23 12.83
CA PRO A 211 19.87 -33.63 13.17
C PRO A 211 21.17 -34.15 12.53
N ALA A 212 21.74 -35.24 13.09
CA ALA A 212 22.96 -35.81 12.54
C ALA A 212 22.83 -36.27 11.09
N LEU A 213 21.64 -36.77 10.72
CA LEU A 213 21.23 -37.03 9.34
C LEU A 213 19.99 -36.17 9.08
N HIS A 214 20.04 -35.31 8.08
CA HIS A 214 18.96 -34.35 7.83
C HIS A 214 18.79 -33.99 6.36
N ILE A 215 17.64 -33.42 6.06
CA ILE A 215 17.35 -32.76 4.80
C ILE A 215 17.92 -31.34 4.90
N GLU A 216 18.96 -31.04 4.14
CA GLU A 216 19.60 -29.73 4.11
C GLU A 216 18.80 -28.72 3.29
N ASP A 217 18.16 -29.20 2.22
CA ASP A 217 17.31 -28.40 1.35
C ASP A 217 16.20 -29.26 0.76
N LEU A 218 15.02 -28.64 0.56
CA LEU A 218 13.83 -29.31 0.09
C LEU A 218 13.19 -28.51 -1.03
N TRP A 219 12.88 -29.20 -2.16
CA TRP A 219 11.97 -28.68 -3.20
C TRP A 219 10.94 -29.77 -3.57
N LEU A 220 9.67 -29.51 -3.28
CA LEU A 220 8.62 -30.52 -3.45
C LEU A 220 8.21 -30.75 -4.90
N GLN A 221 8.35 -29.79 -5.79
CA GLN A 221 7.95 -29.84 -7.20
C GLN A 221 6.55 -30.45 -7.40
N ALA A 222 5.55 -29.83 -6.78
CA ALA A 222 4.15 -30.22 -6.92
C ALA A 222 3.56 -29.64 -8.21
N GLY A 223 2.89 -30.49 -8.99
CA GLY A 223 2.28 -30.13 -10.27
C GLY A 223 0.88 -30.73 -10.44
N LEU A 224 0.16 -30.28 -11.46
CA LEU A 224 -1.18 -30.74 -11.79
C LEU A 224 -1.26 -31.15 -13.27
N GLU A 225 -1.78 -32.34 -13.54
CA GLU A 225 -1.96 -32.80 -14.92
C GLU A 225 -3.12 -32.06 -15.63
N PRO A 226 -3.17 -32.12 -16.98
CA PRO A 226 -4.23 -31.43 -17.75
C PRO A 226 -5.67 -31.81 -17.42
N ASP A 227 -5.89 -32.94 -16.76
CA ASP A 227 -7.21 -33.39 -16.30
C ASP A 227 -7.71 -32.60 -15.07
N ASN A 228 -6.87 -31.76 -14.47
CA ASN A 228 -7.15 -30.97 -13.26
C ASN A 228 -7.58 -31.79 -12.02
N THR A 229 -7.33 -33.11 -12.01
CA THR A 229 -7.68 -34.01 -10.94
C THR A 229 -6.56 -34.95 -10.53
N THR A 230 -5.48 -34.99 -11.31
CA THR A 230 -4.30 -35.82 -11.01
C THR A 230 -3.13 -34.90 -10.65
N GLY A 231 -2.71 -34.95 -9.39
CA GLY A 231 -1.51 -34.28 -8.91
C GLY A 231 -0.25 -35.08 -9.20
N THR A 232 0.87 -34.40 -9.39
CA THR A 232 2.22 -34.99 -9.46
C THR A 232 3.09 -34.39 -8.37
N LEU A 233 3.85 -35.21 -7.66
CA LEU A 233 4.79 -34.77 -6.63
C LEU A 233 6.15 -35.43 -6.87
N ALA A 234 7.19 -34.60 -7.07
CA ALA A 234 8.56 -35.07 -7.31
C ALA A 234 9.54 -34.33 -6.40
N PRO A 235 9.73 -34.73 -5.14
CA PRO A 235 10.65 -34.08 -4.24
C PRO A 235 12.09 -34.16 -4.73
N ARG A 236 12.78 -33.01 -4.70
CA ARG A 236 14.21 -32.87 -4.89
C ARG A 236 14.83 -32.43 -3.58
N LEU A 237 15.77 -33.16 -3.06
CA LEU A 237 16.31 -33.00 -1.72
C LEU A 237 17.84 -32.95 -1.74
N ARG A 238 18.42 -32.08 -0.94
CA ARG A 238 19.82 -32.17 -0.56
C ARG A 238 19.89 -32.78 0.85
N LEU A 239 20.45 -34.00 0.93
CA LEU A 239 20.65 -34.69 2.21
C LEU A 239 22.04 -34.45 2.73
N SER A 240 22.18 -34.29 4.04
CA SER A 240 23.45 -34.04 4.69
C SER A 240 23.63 -34.95 5.91
N ALA A 241 24.90 -35.23 6.25
CA ALA A 241 25.31 -36.00 7.42
C ALA A 241 26.35 -35.22 8.20
N ALA A 242 26.19 -35.18 9.52
CA ALA A 242 27.21 -34.65 10.42
C ALA A 242 28.49 -35.53 10.40
N GLU A 243 29.58 -34.99 10.89
CA GLU A 243 30.85 -35.76 10.98
C GLU A 243 30.64 -37.04 11.79
N GLY A 244 31.07 -38.16 11.20
CA GLY A 244 30.92 -39.48 11.78
C GLY A 244 29.56 -40.16 11.54
N ALA A 245 28.57 -39.48 10.92
CA ALA A 245 27.33 -40.09 10.46
C ALA A 245 27.43 -40.46 8.96
N SER A 246 26.55 -41.35 8.49
CA SER A 246 26.54 -41.81 7.10
C SER A 246 25.14 -41.87 6.53
N LEU A 247 24.98 -41.37 5.32
CA LEU A 247 23.77 -41.52 4.52
C LEU A 247 23.60 -42.89 3.87
N GLU A 248 24.59 -43.75 3.97
CA GLU A 248 24.54 -45.11 3.41
C GLU A 248 23.48 -45.96 4.12
N GLY A 249 22.55 -46.54 3.36
CA GLY A 249 21.48 -47.33 3.89
C GLY A 249 20.29 -46.55 4.48
N CYS A 250 20.37 -45.19 4.46
CA CYS A 250 19.22 -44.33 4.84
C CYS A 250 18.05 -44.54 3.93
N THR A 251 16.84 -44.37 4.47
CA THR A 251 15.58 -44.45 3.75
C THR A 251 14.73 -43.22 4.00
N LEU A 252 14.06 -42.73 2.94
CA LEU A 252 13.08 -41.68 3.04
C LEU A 252 11.66 -42.27 2.92
N HIS A 253 10.79 -41.87 3.82
CA HIS A 253 9.36 -42.20 3.77
C HIS A 253 8.57 -40.93 3.50
N CYS A 254 7.63 -41.00 2.56
CA CYS A 254 6.78 -39.88 2.19
C CYS A 254 5.30 -40.23 2.49
N THR A 255 4.66 -39.32 3.23
CA THR A 255 3.21 -39.37 3.45
C THR A 255 2.59 -38.11 2.85
N VAL A 256 1.49 -38.25 2.10
CA VAL A 256 0.70 -37.14 1.57
C VAL A 256 -0.70 -37.20 2.12
N ALA A 257 -1.08 -36.19 2.89
CA ALA A 257 -2.42 -36.06 3.46
C ALA A 257 -3.21 -34.92 2.78
N ALA A 258 -4.47 -35.21 2.45
CA ALA A 258 -5.41 -34.23 1.90
C ALA A 258 -5.82 -33.18 2.93
N PRO A 259 -6.36 -32.01 2.51
CA PRO A 259 -7.07 -31.09 3.41
C PRO A 259 -8.11 -31.88 4.23
N GLY A 260 -7.99 -31.79 5.56
CA GLY A 260 -8.83 -32.61 6.47
C GLY A 260 -8.20 -33.92 6.95
N GLY A 261 -6.96 -34.23 6.56
CA GLY A 261 -6.11 -35.26 7.17
C GLY A 261 -6.22 -36.65 6.55
N ALA A 262 -7.04 -36.90 5.50
CA ALA A 262 -7.10 -38.21 4.84
C ALA A 262 -5.77 -38.48 4.10
N VAL A 263 -5.14 -39.63 4.41
CA VAL A 263 -3.88 -40.03 3.77
C VAL A 263 -4.18 -40.57 2.36
N LEU A 264 -3.55 -39.94 1.36
CA LEU A 264 -3.64 -40.29 -0.06
C LEU A 264 -2.48 -41.17 -0.52
N TRP A 265 -1.33 -40.94 0.09
CA TRP A 265 -0.11 -41.70 -0.20
C TRP A 265 0.68 -41.92 1.08
N ASP A 266 1.22 -43.14 1.24
CA ASP A 266 2.06 -43.50 2.39
C ASP A 266 2.97 -44.65 1.97
N ALA A 267 4.22 -44.33 1.64
CA ALA A 267 5.18 -45.35 1.17
C ALA A 267 6.63 -44.86 1.29
N PRO A 268 7.59 -45.81 1.35
CA PRO A 268 9.00 -45.45 1.12
C PRO A 268 9.19 -44.80 -0.24
N MET A 269 10.01 -43.73 -0.29
CA MET A 269 10.37 -43.05 -1.50
C MET A 269 11.76 -43.48 -1.95
N PRO A 270 11.89 -44.15 -3.10
CA PRO A 270 13.20 -44.46 -3.68
C PRO A 270 13.89 -43.20 -4.12
N LEU A 271 15.15 -43.01 -3.68
CA LEU A 271 15.98 -41.84 -4.00
C LEU A 271 16.94 -42.17 -5.13
N ARG A 272 17.16 -41.25 -6.06
CA ARG A 272 18.18 -41.31 -7.11
C ARG A 272 19.05 -40.05 -7.07
N ALA A 273 20.35 -40.21 -7.03
CA ALA A 273 21.30 -39.10 -7.12
C ALA A 273 21.30 -38.50 -8.54
N ASP A 274 21.30 -37.19 -8.64
CA ASP A 274 21.38 -36.47 -9.92
C ASP A 274 22.80 -36.04 -10.33
N GLY A 275 23.77 -36.31 -9.47
CA GLY A 275 25.17 -35.93 -9.66
C GLY A 275 25.49 -34.48 -9.27
N SER A 276 24.52 -33.67 -8.91
CA SER A 276 24.70 -32.27 -8.44
C SER A 276 24.76 -32.14 -6.92
N GLY A 277 24.68 -33.28 -6.18
CA GLY A 277 24.55 -33.31 -4.72
C GLY A 277 23.09 -33.40 -4.22
N TYR A 278 22.16 -33.39 -5.14
CA TYR A 278 20.74 -33.63 -4.84
C TYR A 278 20.35 -35.08 -5.09
N VAL A 279 19.28 -35.50 -4.45
CA VAL A 279 18.59 -36.75 -4.70
C VAL A 279 17.17 -36.48 -5.10
N TYR A 280 16.64 -37.21 -6.08
CA TYR A 280 15.24 -37.11 -6.52
C TYR A 280 14.42 -38.25 -5.95
N GLY A 281 13.23 -37.92 -5.44
CA GLY A 281 12.16 -38.88 -5.32
C GLY A 281 11.60 -39.24 -6.70
N LEU A 282 11.17 -40.47 -6.88
CA LEU A 282 10.41 -40.80 -8.08
C LEU A 282 9.06 -40.06 -8.06
N PRO A 283 8.61 -39.48 -9.21
CA PRO A 283 7.35 -38.80 -9.26
C PRO A 283 6.19 -39.67 -8.80
N VAL A 284 5.42 -39.18 -7.85
CA VAL A 284 4.20 -39.82 -7.34
C VAL A 284 3.00 -39.21 -8.06
N ARG A 285 2.09 -40.05 -8.56
CA ARG A 285 0.81 -39.61 -9.13
C ARG A 285 -0.29 -39.78 -8.11
N LEU A 286 -1.03 -38.71 -7.86
CA LEU A 286 -2.06 -38.62 -6.83
C LEU A 286 -3.42 -38.34 -7.49
N PRO A 287 -4.27 -39.36 -7.72
CA PRO A 287 -5.58 -39.15 -8.31
C PRO A 287 -6.55 -38.52 -7.30
N GLY A 288 -7.53 -37.76 -7.80
CA GLY A 288 -8.59 -37.16 -6.98
C GLY A 288 -8.14 -35.94 -6.19
N ILE A 289 -7.10 -35.24 -6.68
CA ILE A 289 -6.62 -33.97 -6.11
C ILE A 289 -7.63 -32.87 -6.37
N ARG A 290 -7.86 -32.02 -5.36
CA ARG A 290 -8.42 -30.67 -5.53
C ARG A 290 -7.31 -29.74 -5.97
N LYS A 291 -7.49 -29.06 -7.11
CA LYS A 291 -6.53 -28.08 -7.60
C LYS A 291 -6.45 -26.88 -6.66
N TRP A 292 -5.28 -26.26 -6.57
CA TRP A 292 -5.11 -25.00 -5.86
C TRP A 292 -5.37 -23.82 -6.81
N ASP A 293 -6.26 -22.91 -6.40
CA ASP A 293 -6.48 -21.60 -7.02
C ASP A 293 -7.10 -20.65 -5.97
N HIS A 294 -7.32 -19.37 -6.37
CA HIS A 294 -7.90 -18.36 -5.49
C HIS A 294 -9.27 -18.77 -4.91
N SER A 295 -10.08 -19.51 -5.67
CA SER A 295 -11.43 -19.90 -5.23
C SER A 295 -11.44 -21.12 -4.31
N ASP A 296 -10.42 -21.98 -4.41
CA ASP A 296 -10.24 -23.20 -3.61
C ASP A 296 -8.75 -23.45 -3.34
N PRO A 297 -8.14 -22.75 -2.35
CA PRO A 297 -6.73 -22.85 -2.03
C PRO A 297 -6.42 -24.14 -1.26
N ALA A 298 -6.64 -25.29 -1.90
CA ALA A 298 -6.49 -26.61 -1.29
C ALA A 298 -5.01 -26.95 -1.07
N LEU A 299 -4.57 -27.03 0.19
CA LEU A 299 -3.22 -27.39 0.58
C LEU A 299 -3.17 -28.82 1.13
N TYR A 300 -2.17 -29.55 0.70
CA TYR A 300 -1.85 -30.91 1.11
C TYR A 300 -0.63 -30.92 2.02
N THR A 301 -0.65 -31.71 3.08
CA THR A 301 0.52 -31.89 3.94
C THR A 301 1.37 -33.05 3.41
N VAL A 302 2.57 -32.70 2.97
CA VAL A 302 3.61 -33.66 2.60
C VAL A 302 4.53 -33.82 3.82
N THR A 303 4.65 -35.04 4.35
CA THR A 303 5.56 -35.33 5.46
C THR A 303 6.67 -36.23 4.97
N LEU A 304 7.91 -35.77 5.07
CA LEU A 304 9.10 -36.53 4.74
C LEU A 304 9.77 -37.01 6.03
N THR A 305 9.95 -38.32 6.17
CA THR A 305 10.60 -38.92 7.33
C THR A 305 11.89 -39.61 6.90
N LEU A 306 13.01 -39.06 7.34
CA LEU A 306 14.35 -39.62 7.10
C LEU A 306 14.68 -40.62 8.22
N ARG A 307 15.08 -41.84 7.84
CA ARG A 307 15.52 -42.90 8.75
C ARG A 307 16.92 -43.31 8.42
N ASP A 308 17.68 -43.67 9.46
CA ASP A 308 19.03 -44.23 9.30
C ASP A 308 18.97 -45.69 8.80
N ALA A 309 20.16 -46.29 8.61
CA ALA A 309 20.28 -47.67 8.17
C ALA A 309 19.70 -48.73 9.16
N ALA A 310 19.53 -48.35 10.43
CA ALA A 310 18.89 -49.18 11.47
C ALA A 310 17.36 -48.99 11.49
N GLY A 311 16.80 -48.05 10.72
CA GLY A 311 15.38 -47.74 10.67
C GLY A 311 14.90 -46.73 11.72
N ALA A 312 15.81 -46.12 12.52
CA ALA A 312 15.48 -45.08 13.48
C ALA A 312 15.17 -43.77 12.80
N VAL A 313 14.11 -43.10 13.24
CA VAL A 313 13.76 -41.74 12.71
C VAL A 313 14.83 -40.73 13.13
N GLN A 314 15.43 -40.09 12.16
CA GLN A 314 16.41 -39.02 12.36
C GLN A 314 15.75 -37.65 12.26
N GLU A 315 14.82 -37.49 11.30
CA GLU A 315 14.14 -36.24 11.04
C GLU A 315 12.73 -36.49 10.46
N THR A 316 11.83 -35.57 10.75
CA THR A 316 10.49 -35.52 10.14
C THR A 316 10.23 -34.07 9.71
N VAL A 317 9.96 -33.86 8.42
CA VAL A 317 9.67 -32.55 7.83
C VAL A 317 8.24 -32.53 7.28
N PRO A 318 7.29 -31.95 7.99
CA PRO A 318 5.98 -31.65 7.42
C PRO A 318 6.06 -30.34 6.61
N TYR A 319 5.49 -30.34 5.41
CA TYR A 319 5.39 -29.15 4.57
C TYR A 319 4.04 -29.10 3.85
N GLN A 320 3.45 -27.88 3.71
CA GLN A 320 2.21 -27.71 2.98
C GLN A 320 2.49 -27.33 1.52
N THR A 321 1.74 -27.91 0.59
CA THR A 321 1.83 -27.57 -0.83
C THR A 321 0.47 -27.72 -1.53
N GLY A 322 0.22 -26.92 -2.56
CA GLY A 322 -0.94 -27.04 -3.44
C GLY A 322 -0.56 -27.63 -4.80
N PHE A 323 -1.51 -28.24 -5.46
CA PHE A 323 -1.32 -28.79 -6.80
C PHE A 323 -1.92 -27.86 -7.83
N ARG A 324 -1.09 -27.28 -8.70
CA ARG A 324 -1.48 -26.35 -9.77
C ARG A 324 -0.65 -26.53 -11.02
N ARG A 325 -1.14 -25.98 -12.13
CA ARG A 325 -0.42 -25.84 -13.39
C ARG A 325 -0.52 -24.40 -13.85
N PHE A 326 0.60 -23.71 -13.95
CA PHE A 326 0.71 -22.34 -14.40
C PHE A 326 1.61 -22.23 -15.63
N GLY A 327 1.32 -21.30 -16.56
CA GLY A 327 2.16 -21.02 -17.72
C GLY A 327 1.48 -20.14 -18.75
N LEU A 328 2.19 -19.91 -19.85
CA LEU A 328 1.71 -19.14 -21.00
C LEU A 328 1.09 -20.05 -22.07
N ARG A 329 -0.08 -19.67 -22.57
CA ARG A 329 -0.65 -20.24 -23.78
C ARG A 329 -1.19 -19.12 -24.67
N ASP A 330 -0.67 -19.07 -25.91
CA ASP A 330 -1.03 -18.04 -26.91
C ASP A 330 -0.89 -16.58 -26.37
N GLY A 331 0.15 -16.33 -25.57
CA GLY A 331 0.40 -15.01 -24.97
C GLY A 331 -0.54 -14.64 -23.82
N VAL A 332 -1.21 -15.63 -23.23
CA VAL A 332 -2.09 -15.45 -22.06
C VAL A 332 -1.58 -16.31 -20.90
N MET A 333 -1.51 -15.76 -19.69
CA MET A 333 -1.21 -16.51 -18.49
C MET A 333 -2.44 -17.30 -18.05
N GLU A 334 -2.26 -18.63 -17.90
CA GLU A 334 -3.30 -19.54 -17.45
C GLU A 334 -2.88 -20.27 -16.17
N LEU A 335 -3.81 -20.36 -15.22
CA LEU A 335 -3.72 -21.24 -14.06
C LEU A 335 -4.74 -22.35 -14.21
N ASN A 336 -4.27 -23.59 -14.19
CA ASN A 336 -5.12 -24.79 -14.35
C ASN A 336 -5.91 -24.84 -15.67
N GLY A 337 -5.42 -24.12 -16.69
CA GLY A 337 -6.04 -24.02 -18.01
C GLY A 337 -7.09 -22.92 -18.15
N GLU A 338 -7.22 -22.06 -17.14
CA GLU A 338 -8.10 -20.90 -17.15
C GLU A 338 -7.29 -19.62 -17.10
N ARG A 339 -7.67 -18.60 -17.89
CA ARG A 339 -7.05 -17.26 -17.87
C ARG A 339 -7.15 -16.66 -16.47
N ILE A 340 -6.06 -16.18 -15.92
CA ILE A 340 -6.05 -15.47 -14.66
C ILE A 340 -6.11 -13.95 -14.86
N ILE A 341 -6.68 -13.25 -13.86
CA ILE A 341 -6.68 -11.80 -13.76
C ILE A 341 -6.10 -11.44 -12.40
N PHE A 342 -5.11 -10.56 -12.39
CA PHE A 342 -4.54 -10.00 -11.17
C PHE A 342 -5.36 -8.80 -10.71
N ASN A 343 -6.14 -8.98 -9.68
CA ASN A 343 -6.75 -7.94 -8.87
C ASN A 343 -5.79 -7.66 -7.72
N GLY A 344 -4.67 -7.02 -8.04
CA GLY A 344 -3.49 -6.99 -7.18
C GLY A 344 -3.27 -5.67 -6.46
N VAL A 345 -2.41 -5.76 -5.45
CA VAL A 345 -1.81 -4.60 -4.76
C VAL A 345 -0.31 -4.83 -4.57
N ASN A 346 0.45 -3.76 -4.55
CA ASN A 346 1.82 -3.75 -4.08
C ASN A 346 1.82 -3.67 -2.56
N ARG A 347 2.69 -4.41 -1.86
CA ARG A 347 2.69 -4.42 -0.40
C ARG A 347 4.07 -4.25 0.17
N HIS A 348 4.28 -3.13 0.89
CA HIS A 348 5.37 -3.00 1.85
C HIS A 348 5.00 -3.63 3.19
N GLU A 349 5.97 -4.20 3.90
CA GLU A 349 5.84 -4.51 5.32
C GLU A 349 5.84 -3.20 6.10
N TRP A 350 4.73 -2.86 6.78
CA TRP A 350 4.63 -1.59 7.47
C TRP A 350 3.74 -1.62 8.72
N ASN A 351 4.22 -0.90 9.75
CA ASN A 351 3.46 -0.57 10.95
C ASN A 351 3.89 0.83 11.44
N PRO A 352 2.98 1.76 11.74
CA PRO A 352 3.33 3.13 12.11
C PRO A 352 4.07 3.26 13.44
N ALA A 353 4.12 2.22 14.26
CA ALA A 353 4.83 2.21 15.53
C ALA A 353 6.23 1.60 15.43
N SER A 354 6.49 0.73 14.45
CA SER A 354 7.73 -0.05 14.36
C SER A 354 8.40 -0.04 12.97
N GLY A 355 7.85 0.74 12.02
CA GLY A 355 8.36 0.73 10.64
C GLY A 355 8.14 -0.62 9.95
N ARG A 356 9.18 -1.18 9.33
CA ARG A 356 9.15 -2.50 8.68
C ARG A 356 9.32 -3.68 9.63
N ALA A 357 9.59 -3.45 10.91
CA ALA A 357 9.63 -4.51 11.92
C ALA A 357 8.20 -4.89 12.35
N ILE A 358 7.48 -5.60 11.46
CA ILE A 358 6.10 -6.02 11.65
C ILE A 358 5.98 -7.37 12.35
N GLY A 359 4.82 -7.59 13.00
CA GLY A 359 4.48 -8.86 13.62
C GLY A 359 3.41 -9.65 12.85
N PRO A 360 3.07 -10.87 13.32
CA PRO A 360 2.04 -11.71 12.71
C PRO A 360 0.67 -11.01 12.60
N GLU A 361 0.30 -10.19 13.59
CA GLU A 361 -0.97 -9.48 13.62
C GLU A 361 -1.11 -8.51 12.43
N ASP A 362 -0.05 -7.87 12.01
CA ASP A 362 -0.04 -6.95 10.86
C ASP A 362 -0.33 -7.72 9.56
N MET A 363 0.27 -8.90 9.41
CA MET A 363 0.05 -9.78 8.27
C MET A 363 -1.37 -10.37 8.26
N TYR A 364 -1.90 -10.82 9.40
CA TYR A 364 -3.29 -11.30 9.49
C TYR A 364 -4.29 -10.20 9.13
N ARG A 365 -4.07 -8.97 9.61
CA ARG A 365 -4.93 -7.81 9.27
C ARG A 365 -4.90 -7.51 7.78
N ALA A 366 -3.73 -7.51 7.16
CA ALA A 366 -3.59 -7.31 5.72
C ALA A 366 -4.34 -8.39 4.94
N MET A 367 -4.19 -9.66 5.32
CA MET A 367 -4.89 -10.77 4.67
C MET A 367 -6.42 -10.67 4.80
N GLU A 368 -6.91 -10.22 5.96
CA GLU A 368 -8.36 -9.99 6.16
C GLU A 368 -8.86 -8.86 5.23
N THR A 369 -8.09 -7.78 5.08
CA THR A 369 -8.39 -6.68 4.15
C THR A 369 -8.43 -7.18 2.71
N PHE A 370 -7.47 -8.01 2.28
CA PHE A 370 -7.46 -8.62 0.94
C PHE A 370 -8.73 -9.42 0.66
N ARG A 371 -9.08 -10.32 1.58
CA ARG A 371 -10.28 -11.18 1.44
C ARG A 371 -11.58 -10.37 1.39
N ARG A 372 -11.69 -9.30 2.19
CA ARG A 372 -12.88 -8.45 2.24
C ARG A 372 -13.08 -7.62 0.97
N ASN A 373 -11.99 -7.30 0.27
CA ASN A 373 -11.98 -6.36 -0.85
C ASN A 373 -11.70 -7.01 -2.22
N ASN A 374 -11.86 -8.33 -2.36
CA ASN A 374 -11.65 -9.08 -3.60
C ASN A 374 -10.23 -8.96 -4.19
N ILE A 375 -9.24 -8.64 -3.35
CA ILE A 375 -7.83 -8.63 -3.73
C ILE A 375 -7.37 -10.08 -3.80
N ASN A 376 -6.90 -10.52 -4.97
CA ASN A 376 -6.49 -11.90 -5.22
C ASN A 376 -5.00 -12.04 -5.55
N ALA A 377 -4.27 -10.93 -5.58
CA ALA A 377 -2.85 -10.93 -5.92
C ALA A 377 -2.05 -9.90 -5.13
N VAL A 378 -0.76 -10.18 -4.93
CA VAL A 378 0.19 -9.28 -4.29
C VAL A 378 1.53 -9.32 -5.00
N ARG A 379 2.19 -8.16 -5.13
CA ARG A 379 3.61 -8.05 -5.44
C ARG A 379 4.34 -7.65 -4.17
N THR A 380 5.38 -8.40 -3.81
CA THR A 380 6.23 -8.07 -2.66
C THR A 380 7.17 -6.94 -3.07
N CYS A 381 6.74 -5.69 -2.86
CA CYS A 381 7.48 -4.53 -3.33
C CYS A 381 8.45 -4.01 -2.25
N HIS A 382 9.74 -3.85 -2.50
CA HIS A 382 10.51 -4.41 -3.62
C HIS A 382 11.59 -5.31 -3.00
N TYR A 383 11.15 -6.32 -2.28
CA TYR A 383 11.97 -7.25 -1.50
C TYR A 383 11.16 -8.45 -1.01
N PRO A 384 11.79 -9.59 -0.69
CA PRO A 384 11.09 -10.74 -0.10
C PRO A 384 10.50 -10.41 1.27
N ASP A 385 9.21 -10.71 1.45
CA ASP A 385 8.49 -10.56 2.72
C ASP A 385 8.91 -11.61 3.77
N GLN A 386 8.40 -11.53 5.00
CA GLN A 386 8.57 -12.56 6.01
C GLN A 386 7.85 -13.86 5.61
N THR A 387 8.42 -15.02 5.96
CA THR A 387 7.93 -16.36 5.56
C THR A 387 6.43 -16.57 5.87
N LEU A 388 5.94 -16.10 7.02
CA LEU A 388 4.51 -16.21 7.37
C LEU A 388 3.58 -15.58 6.31
N TRP A 389 4.01 -14.53 5.61
CA TRP A 389 3.21 -13.92 4.55
C TRP A 389 2.96 -14.87 3.37
N TYR A 390 3.99 -15.62 2.98
CA TYR A 390 3.87 -16.64 1.91
C TYR A 390 2.93 -17.78 2.32
N GLU A 391 3.06 -18.27 3.56
CA GLU A 391 2.15 -19.27 4.11
C GLU A 391 0.68 -18.78 4.08
N LEU A 392 0.45 -17.51 4.45
CA LEU A 392 -0.89 -16.90 4.40
C LEU A 392 -1.40 -16.76 2.97
N CYS A 393 -0.55 -16.42 2.00
CA CYS A 393 -0.92 -16.37 0.59
C CYS A 393 -1.26 -17.76 0.04
N ASP A 394 -0.49 -18.79 0.39
CA ASP A 394 -0.79 -20.18 0.05
C ASP A 394 -2.16 -20.62 0.58
N GLN A 395 -2.45 -20.32 1.87
CA GLN A 395 -3.68 -20.70 2.56
C GLN A 395 -4.91 -19.95 2.07
N ASN A 396 -4.75 -18.73 1.55
CA ASN A 396 -5.86 -17.87 1.12
C ASN A 396 -5.97 -17.74 -0.40
N GLY A 397 -5.13 -18.43 -1.19
CA GLY A 397 -5.19 -18.41 -2.64
C GLY A 397 -4.83 -17.05 -3.24
N ILE A 398 -3.90 -16.33 -2.64
CA ILE A 398 -3.39 -15.05 -3.14
C ILE A 398 -2.24 -15.31 -4.11
N TYR A 399 -2.37 -14.90 -5.36
CA TYR A 399 -1.32 -15.02 -6.36
C TYR A 399 -0.18 -14.06 -6.06
N MET A 400 1.06 -14.51 -6.20
CA MET A 400 2.22 -13.68 -5.85
C MET A 400 3.14 -13.45 -7.04
N ILE A 401 3.61 -12.20 -7.14
CA ILE A 401 4.88 -11.85 -7.75
C ILE A 401 5.86 -11.69 -6.58
N ASP A 402 6.82 -12.60 -6.49
CA ASP A 402 7.87 -12.55 -5.48
C ASP A 402 9.09 -11.83 -6.05
N GLU A 403 9.53 -10.76 -5.37
CA GLU A 403 10.50 -9.82 -5.95
C GLU A 403 11.80 -9.80 -5.18
N ALA A 404 12.90 -9.92 -5.91
CA ALA A 404 14.25 -9.86 -5.37
C ALA A 404 14.55 -8.44 -4.83
N ASN A 405 15.30 -8.38 -3.75
CA ASN A 405 15.73 -7.13 -3.12
C ASN A 405 16.73 -6.38 -4.00
N LEU A 406 16.21 -5.67 -4.99
CA LEU A 406 16.98 -4.86 -5.94
C LEU A 406 16.17 -3.64 -6.37
N GLU A 407 16.67 -2.47 -6.01
CA GLU A 407 16.28 -1.19 -6.58
C GLU A 407 17.45 -0.23 -6.59
N SER A 408 17.62 0.51 -7.69
CA SER A 408 18.68 1.49 -7.85
C SER A 408 18.19 2.76 -8.54
N HIS A 409 17.00 3.23 -8.12
CA HIS A 409 16.27 4.32 -8.75
C HIS A 409 17.10 5.61 -8.89
N GLY A 410 17.82 6.01 -7.84
CA GLY A 410 18.71 7.17 -7.90
C GLY A 410 19.83 7.06 -8.93
N SER A 411 20.32 5.85 -9.20
CA SER A 411 21.27 5.56 -10.28
C SER A 411 20.59 5.65 -11.65
N TRP A 412 19.40 5.10 -11.80
CA TRP A 412 18.60 5.18 -13.02
C TRP A 412 18.26 6.63 -13.39
N GLN A 413 17.85 7.44 -12.45
CA GLN A 413 17.58 8.88 -12.65
C GLN A 413 18.77 9.64 -13.23
N LYS A 414 19.99 9.16 -12.98
CA LYS A 414 21.23 9.80 -13.46
C LYS A 414 21.64 9.38 -14.87
N MET A 415 21.04 8.36 -15.45
CA MET A 415 21.43 7.80 -16.77
C MET A 415 21.47 8.84 -17.90
N SER A 416 20.56 9.82 -17.90
CA SER A 416 20.51 10.87 -18.92
C SER A 416 21.41 12.07 -18.62
N ALA A 417 21.90 12.21 -17.38
CA ALA A 417 22.63 13.38 -16.90
C ALA A 417 24.12 13.10 -16.66
N VAL A 418 24.50 11.84 -16.43
CA VAL A 418 25.85 11.40 -16.11
C VAL A 418 26.26 10.16 -16.89
N GLU A 419 27.50 9.72 -16.71
CA GLU A 419 28.04 8.55 -17.39
C GLU A 419 27.29 7.27 -16.99
N PRO A 420 27.16 6.25 -17.91
CA PRO A 420 26.54 4.95 -17.61
C PRO A 420 27.17 4.19 -16.43
N SER A 421 28.43 4.47 -16.07
CA SER A 421 29.10 3.89 -14.90
C SER A 421 28.44 4.25 -13.55
N TRP A 422 27.50 5.17 -13.54
CA TRP A 422 26.69 5.47 -12.38
C TRP A 422 25.47 4.56 -12.28
N ASN A 423 25.14 3.85 -13.34
CA ASN A 423 23.98 2.97 -13.39
C ASN A 423 24.35 1.58 -12.87
N VAL A 424 23.97 1.29 -11.64
CA VAL A 424 24.17 -0.01 -11.00
C VAL A 424 22.86 -0.78 -10.88
N PRO A 425 22.85 -2.13 -11.03
CA PRO A 425 24.02 -2.95 -11.41
C PRO A 425 24.39 -2.82 -12.90
N GLY A 426 23.41 -2.56 -13.79
CA GLY A 426 23.61 -2.38 -15.23
C GLY A 426 24.29 -3.59 -15.88
N SER A 427 25.50 -3.33 -16.45
CA SER A 427 26.37 -4.37 -17.04
C SER A 427 27.78 -4.30 -16.44
N LEU A 428 27.86 -4.10 -15.12
CA LEU A 428 29.12 -3.96 -14.38
C LEU A 428 29.48 -5.30 -13.73
N PRO A 429 30.50 -6.03 -14.23
CA PRO A 429 30.76 -7.41 -13.81
C PRO A 429 30.98 -7.61 -12.31
N GLU A 430 31.43 -6.58 -11.60
CA GLU A 430 31.64 -6.60 -10.16
C GLU A 430 30.33 -6.67 -9.34
N TRP A 431 29.18 -6.33 -9.92
CA TRP A 431 27.88 -6.39 -9.27
C TRP A 431 27.10 -7.66 -9.58
N ARG A 432 27.48 -8.39 -10.64
CA ARG A 432 26.73 -9.52 -11.17
C ARG A 432 26.47 -10.62 -10.12
N ASP A 433 27.52 -11.04 -9.40
CA ASP A 433 27.40 -12.14 -8.43
C ASP A 433 26.54 -11.73 -7.23
N CYS A 434 26.59 -10.46 -6.82
CA CYS A 434 25.79 -9.90 -5.74
C CYS A 434 24.29 -9.94 -6.10
N VAL A 435 23.89 -9.49 -7.29
CA VAL A 435 22.47 -9.49 -7.67
C VAL A 435 21.93 -10.90 -7.94
N VAL A 436 22.76 -11.78 -8.50
CA VAL A 436 22.38 -13.20 -8.68
C VAL A 436 22.23 -13.90 -7.32
N ASP A 437 23.05 -13.55 -6.32
CA ASP A 437 22.89 -14.07 -4.96
C ASP A 437 21.56 -13.66 -4.32
N ARG A 438 21.10 -12.42 -4.54
CA ARG A 438 19.80 -11.94 -4.07
C ARG A 438 18.65 -12.75 -4.69
N ALA A 439 18.70 -12.96 -6.01
CA ALA A 439 17.74 -13.83 -6.71
C ALA A 439 17.78 -15.27 -6.19
N ARG A 440 18.97 -15.82 -5.94
CA ARG A 440 19.16 -17.18 -5.40
C ARG A 440 18.62 -17.29 -3.97
N SER A 441 18.96 -16.35 -3.10
CA SER A 441 18.53 -16.37 -1.70
C SER A 441 17.01 -16.34 -1.56
N MET A 442 16.32 -15.50 -2.33
CA MET A 442 14.87 -15.49 -2.45
C MET A 442 14.34 -16.83 -2.98
N PHE A 443 14.81 -17.26 -4.15
CA PHE A 443 14.35 -18.50 -4.79
C PHE A 443 14.51 -19.72 -3.86
N GLU A 444 15.67 -19.92 -3.27
CA GLU A 444 15.94 -21.10 -2.44
C GLU A 444 15.05 -21.12 -1.21
N ARG A 445 14.78 -19.99 -0.59
CA ARG A 445 13.85 -19.88 0.53
C ARG A 445 12.40 -20.18 0.11
N ASP A 446 11.93 -19.58 -1.00
CA ASP A 446 10.51 -19.45 -1.28
C ASP A 446 9.98 -20.43 -2.35
N LYS A 447 10.85 -21.21 -2.99
CA LYS A 447 10.52 -22.09 -4.13
C LYS A 447 9.39 -23.09 -3.89
N ASN A 448 9.06 -23.42 -2.63
CA ASN A 448 8.00 -24.36 -2.29
C ASN A 448 6.60 -23.72 -2.18
N HIS A 449 6.53 -22.37 -2.11
CA HIS A 449 5.24 -21.68 -1.96
C HIS A 449 4.41 -21.76 -3.23
N THR A 450 3.20 -22.27 -3.08
CA THR A 450 2.25 -22.50 -4.19
C THR A 450 1.73 -21.20 -4.75
N ALA A 451 1.60 -20.17 -3.94
CA ALA A 451 1.09 -18.85 -4.28
C ALA A 451 1.96 -18.11 -5.31
N ILE A 452 3.28 -18.35 -5.29
CA ILE A 452 4.22 -17.68 -6.20
C ILE A 452 4.01 -18.19 -7.63
N LEU A 453 3.58 -17.31 -8.53
CA LEU A 453 3.40 -17.59 -9.95
C LEU A 453 4.54 -17.01 -10.78
N ILE A 454 5.14 -15.93 -10.32
CA ILE A 454 6.10 -15.11 -11.07
C ILE A 454 7.27 -14.74 -10.15
N TRP A 455 8.50 -14.95 -10.65
CA TRP A 455 9.72 -14.43 -10.05
C TRP A 455 10.02 -13.06 -10.63
N SER A 456 10.32 -12.06 -9.82
CA SER A 456 10.69 -10.72 -10.28
C SER A 456 12.15 -10.42 -9.96
N CYS A 457 12.85 -9.85 -10.94
CA CYS A 457 14.28 -9.53 -10.83
C CYS A 457 14.54 -8.27 -9.99
N GLY A 458 13.51 -7.55 -9.56
CA GLY A 458 13.62 -6.30 -8.81
C GLY A 458 12.80 -5.18 -9.40
N ASN A 459 13.10 -3.96 -8.99
CA ASN A 459 12.40 -2.73 -9.31
C ASN A 459 13.36 -1.65 -9.84
N GLU A 460 12.87 -0.74 -10.62
CA GLU A 460 13.43 0.57 -11.04
C GLU A 460 14.96 0.64 -11.10
N SER A 461 15.55 -0.37 -11.71
CA SER A 461 16.96 -0.46 -12.06
C SER A 461 17.11 -0.60 -13.57
N TYR A 462 18.03 0.13 -14.19
CA TYR A 462 18.17 0.09 -15.64
C TYR A 462 18.66 -1.27 -16.12
N ALA A 463 17.89 -1.91 -17.02
CA ALA A 463 18.19 -3.27 -17.50
C ALA A 463 19.58 -3.39 -18.14
N GLY A 464 20.28 -4.48 -17.83
CA GLY A 464 21.62 -4.79 -18.31
C GLY A 464 21.95 -6.27 -18.15
N GLU A 465 23.22 -6.62 -18.41
CA GLU A 465 23.72 -8.00 -18.33
C GLU A 465 23.55 -8.62 -16.94
N ASP A 466 23.59 -7.82 -15.87
CA ASP A 466 23.54 -8.34 -14.51
C ASP A 466 22.11 -8.77 -14.14
N ILE A 467 21.10 -7.99 -14.52
CA ILE A 467 19.69 -8.35 -14.36
C ILE A 467 19.32 -9.50 -15.32
N LEU A 468 19.90 -9.55 -16.53
CA LEU A 468 19.75 -10.70 -17.42
C LEU A 468 20.27 -11.98 -16.75
N ALA A 469 21.40 -11.91 -16.02
CA ALA A 469 21.91 -13.06 -15.30
C ALA A 469 20.98 -13.52 -14.14
N MET A 470 20.24 -12.62 -13.50
CA MET A 470 19.20 -12.98 -12.53
C MET A 470 18.04 -13.72 -13.24
N SER A 471 17.57 -13.20 -14.35
CA SER A 471 16.51 -13.83 -15.15
C SER A 471 16.93 -15.22 -15.64
N ASP A 472 18.14 -15.36 -16.18
CA ASP A 472 18.71 -16.63 -16.60
C ASP A 472 18.77 -17.64 -15.43
N PHE A 473 19.09 -17.17 -14.23
CA PHE A 473 19.08 -18.01 -13.02
C PHE A 473 17.70 -18.58 -12.74
N PHE A 474 16.64 -17.76 -12.79
CA PHE A 474 15.26 -18.22 -12.57
C PHE A 474 14.83 -19.20 -13.66
N HIS A 475 15.01 -18.87 -14.94
CA HIS A 475 14.62 -19.74 -16.08
C HIS A 475 15.32 -21.10 -16.02
N GLN A 476 16.61 -21.14 -15.62
CA GLN A 476 17.38 -22.39 -15.51
C GLN A 476 16.94 -23.27 -14.34
N ASN A 477 16.56 -22.66 -13.22
CA ASN A 477 16.22 -23.41 -12.02
C ASN A 477 14.73 -23.73 -11.89
N ASP A 478 13.84 -22.81 -12.37
CA ASP A 478 12.39 -23.01 -12.29
C ASP A 478 11.66 -22.63 -13.60
N PRO A 479 11.73 -23.46 -14.63
CA PRO A 479 11.02 -23.19 -15.87
C PRO A 479 9.48 -23.31 -15.76
N GLY A 480 8.96 -23.66 -14.57
CA GLY A 480 7.54 -23.76 -14.29
C GLY A 480 6.88 -22.46 -13.83
N ARG A 481 7.66 -21.41 -13.59
CA ARG A 481 7.18 -20.07 -13.26
C ARG A 481 7.73 -19.07 -14.27
N LEU A 482 7.03 -17.92 -14.42
CA LEU A 482 7.47 -16.86 -15.31
C LEU A 482 8.44 -15.92 -14.60
N VAL A 483 9.22 -15.20 -15.40
CA VAL A 483 10.12 -14.15 -14.93
C VAL A 483 9.57 -12.79 -15.35
N HIS A 484 9.60 -11.85 -14.41
CA HIS A 484 9.13 -10.47 -14.55
C HIS A 484 10.25 -9.48 -14.34
N TYR A 485 10.27 -8.44 -15.17
CA TYR A 485 11.05 -7.24 -14.95
C TYR A 485 10.49 -6.07 -15.80
N GLU A 486 10.05 -4.98 -15.15
CA GLU A 486 9.45 -3.84 -15.84
C GLU A 486 10.48 -2.95 -16.57
N GLY A 487 11.71 -2.86 -16.05
CA GLY A 487 12.78 -2.01 -16.58
C GLY A 487 13.16 -2.29 -18.04
N VAL A 488 12.76 -3.44 -18.60
CA VAL A 488 12.93 -3.74 -20.04
C VAL A 488 12.15 -2.77 -20.93
N PHE A 489 11.09 -2.12 -20.41
CA PHE A 489 10.35 -1.09 -21.14
C PHE A 489 11.27 0.08 -21.55
N HIS A 490 12.21 0.44 -20.70
CA HIS A 490 13.19 1.52 -20.95
C HIS A 490 14.44 1.05 -21.71
N CYS A 491 14.70 -0.26 -21.76
CA CYS A 491 15.88 -0.82 -22.43
C CYS A 491 15.53 -2.09 -23.23
N ARG A 492 14.93 -1.93 -24.40
CA ARG A 492 14.46 -3.03 -25.27
C ARG A 492 15.57 -3.95 -25.80
N ALA A 493 16.83 -3.57 -25.66
CA ALA A 493 17.95 -4.47 -25.97
C ALA A 493 17.99 -5.70 -25.05
N PHE A 494 17.37 -5.60 -23.86
CA PHE A 494 17.28 -6.66 -22.87
C PHE A 494 15.85 -7.19 -22.66
N ASP A 495 14.98 -7.06 -23.67
CA ASP A 495 13.57 -7.47 -23.59
C ASP A 495 13.36 -8.95 -23.18
N GLN A 496 14.35 -9.80 -23.44
CA GLN A 496 14.34 -11.22 -23.04
C GLN A 496 14.41 -11.46 -21.52
N ILE A 497 14.74 -10.48 -20.71
CA ILE A 497 14.74 -10.60 -19.25
C ILE A 497 13.35 -10.96 -18.71
N SER A 498 12.29 -10.39 -19.30
CA SER A 498 10.93 -10.59 -18.82
C SER A 498 10.08 -11.41 -19.80
N ASP A 499 9.32 -12.38 -19.29
CA ASP A 499 8.32 -13.13 -20.06
C ASP A 499 7.04 -12.33 -20.29
N ILE A 500 6.89 -11.22 -19.60
CA ILE A 500 5.68 -10.41 -19.50
C ILE A 500 6.01 -8.98 -19.93
N GLU A 501 5.14 -8.34 -20.71
CA GLU A 501 5.16 -6.88 -20.82
C GLU A 501 4.57 -6.29 -19.56
N SER A 502 5.39 -5.59 -18.83
CA SER A 502 5.02 -4.94 -17.58
C SER A 502 5.35 -3.46 -17.65
N ARG A 503 4.45 -2.62 -17.16
CA ARG A 503 4.67 -1.18 -17.11
C ARG A 503 4.14 -0.60 -15.81
N MET A 504 4.70 0.53 -15.44
CA MET A 504 4.22 1.35 -14.34
C MET A 504 3.39 2.51 -14.90
N TYR A 505 2.22 2.74 -14.33
CA TYR A 505 1.34 3.91 -14.57
C TYR A 505 1.05 4.19 -16.06
N ALA A 506 1.15 3.18 -16.92
CA ALA A 506 0.82 3.31 -18.34
C ALA A 506 -0.66 3.70 -18.51
N LYS A 507 -0.92 4.67 -19.37
CA LYS A 507 -2.28 5.15 -19.62
C LYS A 507 -3.11 4.13 -20.40
N PRO A 508 -4.44 4.06 -20.21
CA PRO A 508 -5.29 3.09 -20.88
C PRO A 508 -5.13 3.06 -22.41
N ASP A 509 -4.92 4.22 -23.05
CA ASP A 509 -4.73 4.30 -24.50
C ASP A 509 -3.38 3.74 -24.96
N GLU A 510 -2.32 3.89 -24.16
CA GLU A 510 -1.01 3.29 -24.43
C GLU A 510 -1.06 1.77 -24.35
N ILE A 511 -1.78 1.26 -23.33
CA ILE A 511 -2.01 -0.18 -23.15
C ILE A 511 -2.81 -0.73 -24.32
N ARG A 512 -3.90 -0.05 -24.72
CA ARG A 512 -4.71 -0.42 -25.87
C ARG A 512 -3.86 -0.50 -27.15
N ALA A 513 -3.04 0.50 -27.42
CA ALA A 513 -2.16 0.53 -28.57
C ALA A 513 -1.20 -0.68 -28.59
N TYR A 514 -0.65 -1.07 -27.44
CA TYR A 514 0.17 -2.27 -27.32
C TYR A 514 -0.64 -3.54 -27.64
N LEU A 515 -1.81 -3.71 -27.03
CA LEU A 515 -2.65 -4.89 -27.20
C LEU A 515 -3.15 -5.06 -28.65
N GLU A 516 -3.50 -3.97 -29.31
CA GLU A 516 -3.93 -3.96 -30.72
C GLU A 516 -2.79 -4.30 -31.69
N SER A 517 -1.53 -4.17 -31.27
CA SER A 517 -0.36 -4.62 -32.06
C SER A 517 -0.23 -6.14 -32.15
N ARG A 518 -1.07 -6.90 -31.43
CA ARG A 518 -1.02 -8.36 -31.29
C ARG A 518 0.33 -8.86 -30.78
N PRO A 519 0.74 -8.44 -29.59
CA PRO A 519 2.03 -8.78 -29.04
C PRO A 519 2.13 -10.27 -28.68
N ALA A 520 3.37 -10.76 -28.52
CA ALA A 520 3.60 -12.13 -28.10
C ALA A 520 3.49 -12.31 -26.58
N LYS A 521 3.80 -11.24 -25.82
CA LYS A 521 3.78 -11.27 -24.35
C LYS A 521 2.45 -10.81 -23.80
N PRO A 522 1.96 -11.40 -22.69
CA PRO A 522 0.84 -10.85 -21.92
C PRO A 522 1.22 -9.49 -21.33
N PHE A 523 0.23 -8.71 -20.95
CA PHE A 523 0.42 -7.40 -20.34
C PHE A 523 -0.13 -7.36 -18.93
N ILE A 524 0.68 -6.85 -17.99
CA ILE A 524 0.24 -6.46 -16.65
C ILE A 524 0.73 -5.05 -16.32
N LEU A 525 0.10 -4.43 -15.34
CA LEU A 525 0.62 -3.24 -14.68
C LEU A 525 1.23 -3.68 -13.34
N CYS A 526 2.57 -3.72 -13.23
CA CYS A 526 3.19 -4.00 -11.94
C CYS A 526 2.89 -2.90 -10.92
N GLU A 527 2.64 -1.68 -11.40
CA GLU A 527 2.14 -0.55 -10.61
C GLU A 527 1.14 0.27 -11.42
N TYR A 528 0.02 0.62 -10.79
CA TYR A 528 -0.96 1.55 -11.35
C TYR A 528 -1.83 2.13 -10.24
N MET A 529 -2.61 3.16 -10.59
CA MET A 529 -3.55 3.78 -9.66
C MET A 529 -2.88 4.23 -8.38
N HIS A 530 -1.91 5.18 -8.53
CA HIS A 530 -1.15 5.74 -7.40
C HIS A 530 -2.09 6.41 -6.38
N ASP A 531 -2.34 5.74 -5.24
CA ASP A 531 -3.39 6.15 -4.28
C ASP A 531 -2.89 7.16 -3.24
N MET A 532 -2.17 8.18 -3.69
CA MET A 532 -1.68 9.26 -2.83
C MET A 532 -2.81 10.17 -2.38
N GLY A 533 -3.14 10.12 -1.08
CA GLY A 533 -4.24 10.90 -0.52
C GLY A 533 -5.62 10.44 -0.99
N ASN A 534 -6.44 11.37 -1.48
CA ASN A 534 -7.77 11.11 -2.03
C ASN A 534 -7.67 10.85 -3.54
N SER A 535 -7.63 9.59 -3.95
CA SER A 535 -7.26 9.14 -5.28
C SER A 535 -8.15 7.97 -5.77
N LEU A 536 -7.60 7.10 -6.65
CA LEU A 536 -8.21 5.93 -7.27
C LEU A 536 -9.37 6.27 -8.25
N GLY A 537 -9.41 7.50 -8.77
CA GLY A 537 -10.37 7.89 -9.81
C GLY A 537 -9.98 7.35 -11.20
N GLY A 538 -10.97 6.91 -12.00
CA GLY A 538 -10.75 6.46 -13.37
C GLY A 538 -10.41 4.98 -13.54
N MET A 539 -10.53 4.14 -12.51
CA MET A 539 -10.23 2.70 -12.56
C MET A 539 -11.05 1.94 -13.63
N GLU A 540 -12.25 2.43 -13.96
CA GLU A 540 -13.10 1.86 -15.01
C GLU A 540 -12.36 1.71 -16.35
N SER A 541 -11.54 2.68 -16.71
CA SER A 541 -10.80 2.70 -17.98
C SER A 541 -9.81 1.55 -18.11
N TYR A 542 -9.19 1.12 -17.01
CA TYR A 542 -8.32 -0.05 -16.96
C TYR A 542 -9.13 -1.37 -16.97
N ILE A 543 -10.23 -1.43 -16.23
CA ILE A 543 -11.05 -2.63 -16.17
C ILE A 543 -11.69 -2.97 -17.52
N ARG A 544 -12.01 -1.96 -18.34
CA ARG A 544 -12.50 -2.17 -19.72
C ARG A 544 -11.47 -2.88 -20.62
N LEU A 545 -10.17 -2.72 -20.34
CA LEU A 545 -9.11 -3.40 -21.10
C LEU A 545 -9.10 -4.93 -20.87
N LEU A 546 -9.78 -5.43 -19.85
CA LEU A 546 -9.93 -6.89 -19.65
C LEU A 546 -10.66 -7.61 -20.79
N GLU A 547 -11.30 -6.87 -21.73
CA GLU A 547 -11.85 -7.43 -22.97
C GLU A 547 -10.75 -8.00 -23.87
N TYR A 548 -9.53 -7.50 -23.78
CA TYR A 548 -8.37 -8.06 -24.46
C TYR A 548 -7.80 -9.24 -23.65
N PRO A 549 -7.71 -10.45 -24.23
CA PRO A 549 -7.24 -11.63 -23.49
C PRO A 549 -5.85 -11.47 -22.86
N GLN A 550 -4.97 -10.74 -23.53
CA GLN A 550 -3.58 -10.55 -23.10
C GLN A 550 -3.40 -9.48 -22.03
N TYR A 551 -4.41 -8.63 -21.75
CA TYR A 551 -4.39 -7.73 -20.59
C TYR A 551 -4.90 -8.49 -19.37
N GLN A 552 -4.06 -8.67 -18.35
CA GLN A 552 -4.37 -9.54 -17.23
C GLN A 552 -4.38 -8.80 -15.88
N GLY A 553 -4.71 -7.51 -15.89
CA GLY A 553 -4.87 -6.71 -14.68
C GLY A 553 -3.58 -6.06 -14.20
N GLY A 554 -3.46 -5.83 -12.91
CA GLY A 554 -2.31 -5.14 -12.32
C GLY A 554 -2.37 -5.02 -10.81
N PHE A 555 -1.39 -4.29 -10.27
CA PHE A 555 -1.15 -4.13 -8.83
C PHE A 555 -1.22 -2.64 -8.46
N VAL A 556 -2.22 -2.26 -7.68
CA VAL A 556 -2.38 -0.87 -7.20
C VAL A 556 -1.18 -0.47 -6.35
N TRP A 557 -0.69 0.73 -6.53
CA TRP A 557 0.34 1.33 -5.70
C TRP A 557 -0.30 2.23 -4.63
N ASP A 558 -0.20 1.93 -3.33
CA ASP A 558 0.20 0.65 -2.75
C ASP A 558 -0.81 0.20 -1.69
N TYR A 559 -0.43 -0.71 -0.80
CA TYR A 559 -1.35 -1.25 0.20
C TYR A 559 -1.59 -0.28 1.36
N MET A 560 -0.54 0.31 1.95
CA MET A 560 -0.66 1.07 3.19
C MET A 560 0.19 2.34 3.20
N ASP A 561 -0.41 3.47 3.59
CA ASP A 561 0.35 4.70 3.82
C ASP A 561 1.52 4.45 4.76
N GLN A 562 2.74 4.79 4.34
CA GLN A 562 3.91 4.76 5.19
C GLN A 562 4.00 6.07 5.98
N ALA A 563 3.57 6.04 7.24
CA ALA A 563 3.69 7.14 8.17
C ALA A 563 4.02 6.62 9.56
N LEU A 564 4.67 7.45 10.38
CA LEU A 564 5.16 7.06 11.69
C LEU A 564 4.53 7.92 12.79
N TRP A 565 4.25 7.30 13.93
CA TRP A 565 3.73 8.02 15.08
C TRP A 565 4.78 8.97 15.68
N GLN A 566 4.41 10.23 15.85
CA GLN A 566 5.24 11.26 16.48
C GLN A 566 4.39 12.23 17.35
N ALA A 567 5.05 13.15 18.05
CA ALA A 567 4.40 14.24 18.73
C ALA A 567 3.85 15.25 17.72
N GLY A 568 2.57 15.56 17.82
CA GLY A 568 1.90 16.58 17.03
C GLY A 568 1.53 17.81 17.86
N VAL A 569 0.93 18.81 17.19
CA VAL A 569 0.47 20.06 17.82
C VAL A 569 -0.57 19.81 18.93
N ARG A 570 -1.35 18.74 18.80
CA ARG A 570 -2.46 18.39 19.70
C ARG A 570 -2.37 16.97 20.24
N GLY A 571 -1.19 16.46 20.48
CA GLY A 571 -0.95 15.10 20.95
C GLY A 571 -0.16 14.27 19.95
N ARG A 572 -0.47 13.00 19.85
CA ARG A 572 0.20 12.09 18.88
C ARG A 572 -0.41 12.26 17.49
N ARG A 573 0.45 12.33 16.47
CA ARG A 573 0.04 12.35 15.05
C ARG A 573 0.83 11.33 14.25
N LEU A 574 0.35 11.01 13.04
CA LEU A 574 1.12 10.35 12.00
C LEU A 574 1.93 11.40 11.24
N GLY A 575 3.23 11.20 11.15
CA GLY A 575 4.17 12.03 10.40
C GLY A 575 4.66 11.32 9.15
N TYR A 576 4.89 12.11 8.10
CA TYR A 576 5.45 11.67 6.82
C TYR A 576 6.85 12.26 6.62
N GLY A 577 7.46 12.04 5.45
CA GLY A 577 8.80 12.57 5.15
C GLY A 577 8.94 14.07 5.39
N GLY A 578 10.08 14.50 5.96
CA GLY A 578 10.37 15.88 6.32
C GLY A 578 9.97 16.27 7.75
N ASP A 579 9.05 15.53 8.36
CA ASP A 579 8.56 15.77 9.72
C ASP A 579 9.59 15.44 10.81
N PHE A 580 10.56 14.61 10.50
CA PHE A 580 11.61 14.16 11.41
C PHE A 580 12.85 15.02 11.35
N GLY A 581 12.80 16.13 10.58
CA GLY A 581 13.90 17.08 10.42
C GLY A 581 14.99 16.66 9.43
N GLU A 582 14.78 15.55 8.72
CA GLU A 582 15.72 15.01 7.74
C GLU A 582 15.74 15.82 6.43
N ARG A 583 16.89 15.77 5.73
CA ARG A 583 17.10 16.26 4.37
C ARG A 583 18.20 15.42 3.70
N PRO A 584 18.05 15.05 2.40
CA PRO A 584 16.87 15.25 1.54
C PRO A 584 15.63 14.51 2.01
N THR A 585 14.46 14.85 1.45
CA THR A 585 13.18 14.18 1.71
C THR A 585 12.21 14.39 0.54
N ASP A 586 11.33 13.44 0.29
CA ASP A 586 10.23 13.51 -0.70
C ASP A 586 8.85 13.69 -0.05
N TYR A 587 8.83 14.15 1.21
CA TYR A 587 7.62 14.56 1.92
C TYR A 587 6.52 13.50 1.93
N ALA A 588 5.28 13.87 1.54
CA ALA A 588 4.10 13.02 1.61
C ALA A 588 4.01 11.94 0.51
N PHE A 589 5.05 11.76 -0.33
CA PHE A 589 5.11 10.64 -1.28
C PHE A 589 5.10 9.26 -0.60
N SER A 590 5.37 9.20 0.72
CA SER A 590 5.20 7.99 1.53
C SER A 590 3.72 7.60 1.79
N ALA A 591 2.74 8.42 1.35
CA ALA A 591 1.32 8.32 1.70
C ALA A 591 0.44 7.88 0.51
N ASN A 592 0.72 6.72 -0.07
CA ASN A 592 0.07 6.23 -1.30
C ASN A 592 -0.66 4.88 -1.15
N GLY A 593 -0.96 4.47 0.08
CA GLY A 593 -1.70 3.25 0.37
C GLY A 593 -3.21 3.35 0.13
N ILE A 594 -3.86 2.21 -0.19
CA ILE A 594 -5.33 2.07 -0.21
C ILE A 594 -5.94 1.96 1.20
N VAL A 595 -5.11 1.79 2.21
CA VAL A 595 -5.45 1.92 3.62
C VAL A 595 -4.58 2.99 4.27
N PHE A 596 -5.13 3.68 5.26
CA PHE A 596 -4.37 4.62 6.09
C PHE A 596 -3.28 3.89 6.89
N ALA A 597 -2.28 4.62 7.35
CA ALA A 597 -1.16 4.05 8.10
C ALA A 597 -1.57 3.29 9.39
N ASP A 598 -2.72 3.60 9.99
CA ASP A 598 -3.29 2.89 11.14
C ASP A 598 -4.08 1.62 10.78
N GLY A 599 -4.20 1.32 9.47
CA GLY A 599 -4.87 0.15 8.94
C GLY A 599 -6.36 0.32 8.67
N GLU A 600 -6.93 1.52 8.83
CA GLU A 600 -8.31 1.80 8.39
C GLU A 600 -8.36 1.95 6.85
N GLU A 601 -9.42 1.43 6.23
CA GLU A 601 -9.61 1.53 4.76
C GLU A 601 -9.87 2.97 4.34
N LYS A 602 -9.19 3.44 3.29
CA LYS A 602 -9.53 4.72 2.66
C LYS A 602 -10.91 4.65 1.99
N PRO A 603 -11.62 5.78 1.84
CA PRO A 603 -12.92 5.82 1.16
C PRO A 603 -12.91 5.20 -0.26
N ALA A 604 -11.77 5.26 -0.95
CA ALA A 604 -11.54 4.68 -2.27
C ALA A 604 -11.72 3.15 -2.31
N MET A 605 -11.55 2.47 -1.17
CA MET A 605 -11.64 1.00 -1.09
C MET A 605 -12.99 0.45 -1.54
N GLN A 606 -14.09 1.20 -1.38
CA GLN A 606 -15.40 0.74 -1.87
C GLN A 606 -15.42 0.57 -3.41
N ASP A 607 -14.72 1.44 -4.14
CA ASP A 607 -14.63 1.37 -5.61
C ASP A 607 -13.65 0.27 -6.03
N LEU A 608 -12.50 0.12 -5.36
CA LEU A 608 -11.58 -0.99 -5.60
C LEU A 608 -12.30 -2.34 -5.44
N ARG A 609 -13.02 -2.54 -4.34
CA ARG A 609 -13.78 -3.77 -4.08
C ARG A 609 -14.82 -4.04 -5.17
N TYR A 610 -15.50 -3.02 -5.69
CA TYR A 610 -16.44 -3.16 -6.79
C TYR A 610 -15.75 -3.59 -8.09
N TRP A 611 -14.65 -2.92 -8.46
CA TRP A 611 -13.96 -3.20 -9.71
C TRP A 611 -13.24 -4.56 -9.71
N TYR A 612 -12.81 -5.01 -8.55
CA TYR A 612 -12.19 -6.33 -8.33
C TYR A 612 -13.22 -7.47 -8.17
N ASP A 613 -14.51 -7.14 -8.15
CA ASP A 613 -15.55 -8.17 -8.13
C ASP A 613 -15.83 -8.71 -9.54
N THR A 614 -16.50 -9.85 -9.60
CA THR A 614 -16.87 -10.49 -10.86
C THR A 614 -17.87 -9.62 -11.66
N PRO A 615 -17.84 -9.66 -13.02
CA PRO A 615 -18.82 -8.92 -13.83
C PRO A 615 -20.29 -9.20 -13.45
N ALA A 616 -20.61 -10.43 -13.08
CA ALA A 616 -21.96 -10.80 -12.66
C ALA A 616 -22.38 -10.12 -11.35
N ARG A 617 -21.48 -10.03 -10.36
CA ARG A 617 -21.75 -9.34 -9.09
C ARG A 617 -21.85 -7.85 -9.26
N ARG A 618 -20.97 -7.24 -10.10
CA ARG A 618 -21.05 -5.82 -10.46
C ARG A 618 -22.40 -5.50 -11.12
N ALA A 619 -22.81 -6.29 -12.10
CA ALA A 619 -24.10 -6.11 -12.75
C ALA A 619 -25.30 -6.27 -11.77
N ALA A 620 -25.22 -7.19 -10.81
CA ALA A 620 -26.21 -7.34 -9.76
C ALA A 620 -26.27 -6.15 -8.80
N HIS A 621 -25.10 -5.60 -8.45
CA HIS A 621 -24.98 -4.38 -7.65
C HIS A 621 -25.63 -3.18 -8.36
N ASP A 622 -25.29 -2.95 -9.64
CA ASP A 622 -25.82 -1.87 -10.44
C ASP A 622 -27.36 -1.97 -10.62
N ALA A 623 -27.85 -3.18 -10.87
CA ALA A 623 -29.28 -3.43 -11.00
C ALA A 623 -30.05 -3.14 -9.68
N ARG A 624 -29.47 -3.49 -8.54
CA ARG A 624 -30.02 -3.16 -7.22
C ARG A 624 -30.06 -1.66 -6.99
N ASN A 625 -28.93 -0.94 -7.24
CA ASN A 625 -28.87 0.51 -7.10
C ASN A 625 -29.92 1.21 -7.98
N ALA A 626 -30.01 0.83 -9.25
CA ALA A 626 -31.00 1.38 -10.17
C ALA A 626 -32.45 1.15 -9.70
N LYS A 627 -32.74 -0.04 -9.16
CA LYS A 627 -34.06 -0.39 -8.60
C LYS A 627 -34.40 0.47 -7.38
N GLU A 628 -33.47 0.60 -6.44
CA GLU A 628 -33.67 1.37 -5.21
C GLU A 628 -33.80 2.86 -5.51
N ALA A 629 -32.96 3.40 -6.40
CA ALA A 629 -33.04 4.78 -6.86
C ALA A 629 -34.38 5.06 -7.57
N ALA A 630 -34.85 4.16 -8.43
CA ALA A 630 -36.16 4.29 -9.12
C ALA A 630 -37.37 4.13 -8.18
N ALA A 631 -37.21 3.41 -7.08
CA ALA A 631 -38.24 3.24 -6.06
C ALA A 631 -38.38 4.44 -5.12
N PHE A 632 -37.33 5.27 -5.02
CA PHE A 632 -37.36 6.45 -4.14
C PHE A 632 -38.41 7.43 -4.55
N ARG A 633 -39.15 7.99 -3.57
CA ARG A 633 -40.11 9.05 -3.73
C ARG A 633 -39.89 10.13 -2.69
N LEU A 634 -39.78 11.38 -3.13
CA LEU A 634 -39.75 12.53 -2.23
C LEU A 634 -41.08 12.63 -1.47
N PRO A 635 -41.08 12.80 -0.14
CA PRO A 635 -42.27 13.17 0.60
C PRO A 635 -42.86 14.49 0.08
N ALA A 636 -44.16 14.66 0.10
CA ALA A 636 -44.76 15.93 -0.26
C ALA A 636 -44.32 17.01 0.76
N LEU A 637 -44.10 18.23 0.30
CA LEU A 637 -43.90 19.37 1.18
C LEU A 637 -45.22 19.64 1.96
N ARG A 638 -45.09 20.16 3.18
CA ARG A 638 -46.27 20.62 3.91
C ARG A 638 -47.02 21.67 3.11
N ALA A 639 -48.35 21.78 3.32
CA ALA A 639 -49.09 22.94 2.87
C ALA A 639 -48.63 24.17 3.69
N GLY A 640 -48.19 25.22 2.98
CA GLY A 640 -47.71 26.44 3.63
C GLY A 640 -48.83 27.45 3.83
N GLY A 641 -48.66 28.26 4.88
CA GLY A 641 -49.50 29.43 5.14
C GLY A 641 -49.07 30.68 4.34
N PRO A 642 -49.79 31.80 4.48
CA PRO A 642 -49.38 33.06 3.87
C PRO A 642 -48.07 33.59 4.47
N LEU A 643 -47.32 34.35 3.66
CA LEU A 643 -46.07 35.00 4.06
C LEU A 643 -46.35 36.43 4.59
N THR A 644 -45.62 36.83 5.61
CA THR A 644 -45.48 38.22 6.04
C THR A 644 -44.13 38.73 5.54
N VAL A 645 -44.13 39.81 4.80
CA VAL A 645 -42.93 40.43 4.26
C VAL A 645 -42.64 41.73 5.04
N ILE A 646 -41.40 41.87 5.51
CA ILE A 646 -40.94 43.03 6.26
C ILE A 646 -39.77 43.64 5.51
N GLU A 647 -39.98 44.83 4.96
CA GLU A 647 -38.95 45.60 4.28
C GLU A 647 -38.19 46.50 5.27
N GLY A 648 -36.90 46.31 5.30
CA GLY A 648 -35.95 47.23 5.91
C GLY A 648 -35.07 47.93 4.86
N ASP A 649 -34.34 48.96 5.23
CA ASP A 649 -33.49 49.72 4.33
C ASP A 649 -32.27 48.89 3.85
N VAL A 650 -31.83 47.89 4.62
CA VAL A 650 -30.63 47.07 4.38
C VAL A 650 -30.93 45.58 4.28
N ASN A 651 -32.17 45.15 4.51
CA ASN A 651 -32.55 43.72 4.53
C ASN A 651 -34.03 43.53 4.16
N LEU A 652 -34.37 42.28 3.86
CA LEU A 652 -35.72 41.82 3.64
C LEU A 652 -36.01 40.65 4.61
N GLY A 653 -36.99 40.84 5.50
CA GLY A 653 -37.52 39.80 6.35
C GLY A 653 -38.70 39.07 5.68
N VAL A 654 -38.75 37.74 5.84
CA VAL A 654 -39.86 36.92 5.41
C VAL A 654 -40.25 35.96 6.55
N GLU A 655 -41.45 36.08 7.03
CA GLU A 655 -42.00 35.21 8.07
C GLU A 655 -43.15 34.36 7.53
N GLY A 656 -43.18 33.10 7.88
CA GLY A 656 -44.26 32.16 7.57
C GLY A 656 -44.69 31.38 8.81
N ASP A 657 -45.57 30.39 8.63
CA ASP A 657 -45.99 29.52 9.72
C ASP A 657 -44.85 28.62 10.17
N GLY A 658 -44.23 28.98 11.30
CA GLY A 658 -43.15 28.21 11.89
C GLY A 658 -41.73 28.55 11.44
N PHE A 659 -41.51 29.64 10.72
CA PHE A 659 -40.18 30.08 10.34
C PHE A 659 -40.05 31.60 10.16
N ALA A 660 -38.79 32.07 10.26
CA ALA A 660 -38.41 33.45 9.93
C ALA A 660 -37.07 33.43 9.17
N LEU A 661 -37.01 34.19 8.07
CA LEU A 661 -35.87 34.38 7.22
C LEU A 661 -35.49 35.87 7.15
N GLN A 662 -34.17 36.15 7.02
CA GLN A 662 -33.68 37.48 6.66
C GLN A 662 -32.69 37.41 5.51
N PHE A 663 -32.89 38.25 4.52
CA PHE A 663 -31.99 38.42 3.39
C PHE A 663 -31.28 39.75 3.52
N SER A 664 -29.96 39.75 3.53
CA SER A 664 -29.12 40.94 3.60
C SER A 664 -28.80 41.45 2.20
N TYR A 665 -29.06 42.72 1.94
CA TYR A 665 -28.73 43.38 0.70
C TYR A 665 -27.21 43.62 0.58
N ALA A 666 -26.54 43.92 1.69
CA ALA A 666 -25.10 44.21 1.75
C ALA A 666 -24.29 42.95 1.72
N GLU A 667 -24.69 41.88 2.42
CA GLU A 667 -23.97 40.61 2.42
C GLU A 667 -24.23 39.73 1.20
N GLY A 668 -25.29 40.04 0.45
CA GLY A 668 -25.63 39.36 -0.79
C GLY A 668 -26.25 37.96 -0.62
N GLY A 669 -27.20 37.79 0.33
CA GLY A 669 -27.82 36.49 0.50
C GLY A 669 -28.65 36.32 1.78
N LEU A 670 -29.02 35.09 2.07
CA LEU A 670 -29.75 34.68 3.25
C LEU A 670 -28.88 34.84 4.52
N ALA A 671 -29.19 35.82 5.37
CA ALA A 671 -28.40 36.13 6.57
C ALA A 671 -28.96 35.45 7.84
N SER A 672 -30.22 35.03 7.84
CA SER A 672 -30.86 34.32 8.96
C SER A 672 -31.85 33.29 8.47
N LEU A 673 -31.83 32.11 9.08
CA LEU A 673 -32.82 31.05 8.91
C LEU A 673 -33.12 30.45 10.28
N ARG A 674 -34.35 30.64 10.74
CA ARG A 674 -34.85 30.09 12.01
C ARG A 674 -36.16 29.37 11.79
N LYS A 675 -36.30 28.22 12.42
CA LYS A 675 -37.58 27.53 12.58
C LYS A 675 -38.15 27.85 13.97
N ALA A 676 -39.47 27.84 14.13
CA ALA A 676 -40.10 28.15 15.42
C ALA A 676 -39.53 27.30 16.56
N GLY A 677 -39.06 27.99 17.59
CA GLY A 677 -38.44 27.34 18.76
C GLY A 677 -37.06 26.72 18.53
N GLY A 678 -36.55 26.83 17.30
CA GLY A 678 -35.25 26.29 16.91
C GLY A 678 -34.11 27.33 16.94
N PRO A 679 -32.84 26.87 16.72
CA PRO A 679 -31.66 27.74 16.67
C PRO A 679 -31.59 28.53 15.38
N GLU A 680 -30.66 29.49 15.36
CA GLU A 680 -30.20 30.11 14.12
C GLU A 680 -29.31 29.09 13.36
N TRP A 681 -29.58 28.89 12.05
CA TRP A 681 -28.81 27.96 11.24
C TRP A 681 -27.65 28.63 10.49
N VAL A 682 -27.82 29.90 10.09
CA VAL A 682 -26.86 30.61 9.26
C VAL A 682 -25.82 31.34 10.11
N TRP A 683 -24.53 31.02 9.93
CA TRP A 683 -23.45 31.83 10.51
C TRP A 683 -23.00 32.92 9.55
N ARG A 684 -22.99 32.64 8.24
CA ARG A 684 -22.72 33.58 7.15
C ARG A 684 -23.62 33.24 5.98
N ALA A 685 -24.00 34.27 5.20
CA ALA A 685 -24.84 34.12 4.02
C ALA A 685 -24.23 33.09 3.05
N PRO A 686 -25.06 32.16 2.50
CA PRO A 686 -24.60 31.24 1.47
C PRO A 686 -23.99 31.97 0.27
N ARG A 687 -22.93 31.40 -0.30
CA ARG A 687 -22.13 31.98 -1.40
C ARG A 687 -21.87 30.95 -2.48
N PRO A 688 -21.57 31.39 -3.72
CA PRO A 688 -21.05 30.47 -4.73
C PRO A 688 -19.81 29.75 -4.22
N ALA A 689 -19.76 28.44 -4.39
CA ALA A 689 -18.60 27.60 -4.10
C ALA A 689 -17.85 27.34 -5.42
N LEU A 690 -16.61 27.79 -5.52
CA LEU A 690 -15.80 27.77 -6.74
C LEU A 690 -14.42 27.13 -6.49
N TRP A 691 -14.10 26.75 -5.26
CA TRP A 691 -12.85 26.13 -4.87
C TRP A 691 -13.08 24.95 -3.93
N ARG A 692 -12.32 23.86 -4.18
CA ARG A 692 -12.09 22.76 -3.24
C ARG A 692 -10.62 22.71 -2.88
N ALA A 693 -10.26 22.15 -1.74
CA ALA A 693 -8.86 21.91 -1.41
C ALA A 693 -8.25 20.94 -2.43
N ALA A 694 -7.04 21.25 -2.93
CA ALA A 694 -6.40 20.43 -3.94
C ALA A 694 -6.07 19.03 -3.41
N THR A 695 -6.39 17.99 -4.18
CA THR A 695 -5.91 16.63 -3.92
C THR A 695 -4.43 16.52 -4.31
N GLU A 696 -3.74 15.47 -3.89
CA GLU A 696 -2.35 15.25 -4.30
C GLU A 696 -2.24 15.09 -5.83
N ASN A 697 -3.21 14.43 -6.47
CA ASN A 697 -3.27 14.35 -7.93
C ASN A 697 -3.48 15.72 -8.59
N ASP A 698 -4.35 16.57 -8.02
CA ASP A 698 -4.52 17.96 -8.51
C ASP A 698 -3.20 18.74 -8.47
N LYS A 699 -2.43 18.59 -7.36
CA LYS A 699 -1.11 19.24 -7.21
C LYS A 699 -0.12 18.70 -8.23
N GLY A 700 -0.04 17.39 -8.39
CA GLY A 700 0.88 16.70 -9.31
C GLY A 700 0.67 17.08 -10.78
N CYS A 701 -0.57 17.26 -11.22
CA CYS A 701 -0.88 17.69 -12.59
C CYS A 701 -0.87 19.23 -12.79
N GLY A 702 -0.55 20.01 -11.74
CA GLY A 702 -0.48 21.47 -11.78
C GLY A 702 -1.84 22.16 -11.89
N PHE A 703 -2.94 21.46 -11.58
CA PHE A 703 -4.29 22.01 -11.64
C PHE A 703 -4.48 23.25 -10.73
N PRO A 704 -4.00 23.30 -9.47
CA PRO A 704 -4.17 24.47 -8.62
C PRO A 704 -3.54 25.74 -9.22
N VAL A 705 -2.44 25.61 -9.95
CA VAL A 705 -1.79 26.75 -10.63
C VAL A 705 -2.65 27.22 -11.81
N ARG A 706 -3.15 26.32 -12.64
CA ARG A 706 -3.99 26.66 -13.80
C ARG A 706 -5.32 27.28 -13.39
N SER A 707 -5.86 26.90 -12.24
CA SER A 707 -7.19 27.27 -11.74
C SER A 707 -7.15 28.23 -10.53
N ALA A 708 -5.98 28.78 -10.18
CA ALA A 708 -5.75 29.62 -9.00
C ALA A 708 -6.70 30.82 -8.90
N ALA A 709 -7.18 31.34 -10.03
CA ALA A 709 -8.14 32.44 -10.07
C ALA A 709 -9.44 32.14 -9.30
N TRP A 710 -9.87 30.88 -9.25
CA TRP A 710 -11.06 30.45 -8.52
C TRP A 710 -10.88 30.41 -7.03
N MET A 711 -9.67 30.16 -6.53
CA MET A 711 -9.38 30.17 -5.10
C MET A 711 -9.64 31.56 -4.48
N ALA A 712 -9.21 32.63 -5.17
CA ALA A 712 -9.48 33.99 -4.73
C ALA A 712 -10.96 34.39 -4.95
N ALA A 713 -11.58 33.93 -6.03
CA ALA A 713 -13.00 34.17 -6.29
C ALA A 713 -13.89 33.54 -5.21
N ASP A 714 -13.56 32.33 -4.78
CA ASP A 714 -14.28 31.60 -3.70
C ASP A 714 -14.12 32.29 -2.34
N ALA A 715 -12.88 32.76 -2.05
CA ALA A 715 -12.59 33.42 -0.76
C ALA A 715 -13.24 34.81 -0.64
N PHE A 716 -13.33 35.54 -1.73
CA PHE A 716 -13.76 36.97 -1.77
C PHE A 716 -14.81 37.22 -2.85
N PRO A 717 -15.94 36.50 -2.88
CA PRO A 717 -16.99 36.75 -3.87
C PRO A 717 -17.64 38.10 -3.58
N LYS A 718 -17.85 38.89 -4.63
CA LYS A 718 -18.45 40.20 -4.52
C LYS A 718 -19.89 40.17 -5.01
N ALA A 719 -20.85 40.46 -4.14
CA ALA A 719 -22.22 40.71 -4.52
C ALA A 719 -22.30 42.07 -5.22
N GLU A 720 -22.63 42.11 -6.52
CA GLU A 720 -22.76 43.34 -7.30
C GLU A 720 -24.12 43.97 -7.12
N GLY A 721 -25.15 43.22 -6.79
CA GLY A 721 -26.49 43.74 -6.60
C GLY A 721 -27.50 42.67 -6.22
N TRP A 722 -28.69 43.13 -5.95
CA TRP A 722 -29.86 42.28 -5.71
C TRP A 722 -31.05 42.79 -6.47
N GLN A 723 -32.04 41.92 -6.71
CA GLN A 723 -33.31 42.24 -7.26
C GLN A 723 -34.43 41.47 -6.58
N VAL A 724 -35.42 42.17 -6.01
CA VAL A 724 -36.63 41.52 -5.53
C VAL A 724 -37.58 41.40 -6.75
N GLU A 725 -37.69 40.17 -7.29
CA GLU A 725 -38.40 39.88 -8.52
C GLU A 725 -39.91 39.67 -8.25
N GLU A 726 -40.23 39.11 -7.09
CA GLU A 726 -41.63 38.95 -6.65
C GLU A 726 -41.74 39.20 -5.12
N LYS A 727 -42.82 39.84 -4.73
CA LYS A 727 -43.12 40.10 -3.33
C LYS A 727 -44.63 40.03 -3.14
N SER A 728 -45.11 38.92 -2.62
CA SER A 728 -46.54 38.68 -2.33
C SER A 728 -46.70 37.87 -1.04
N SER A 729 -47.94 37.72 -0.57
CA SER A 729 -48.22 36.82 0.60
C SER A 729 -48.14 35.34 0.24
N GLN A 730 -47.90 34.98 -0.99
CA GLN A 730 -47.80 33.59 -1.45
C GLN A 730 -46.37 33.23 -1.78
N GLN A 731 -45.59 34.19 -2.32
CA GLN A 731 -44.22 33.97 -2.77
C GLN A 731 -43.38 35.24 -2.64
N VAL A 732 -42.13 35.05 -2.19
CA VAL A 732 -41.06 36.06 -2.25
C VAL A 732 -39.92 35.51 -3.05
N ARG A 733 -39.48 36.26 -4.08
CA ARG A 733 -38.34 35.88 -4.91
C ARG A 733 -37.32 37.01 -4.95
N ILE A 734 -36.11 36.70 -4.54
CA ILE A 734 -34.95 37.62 -4.54
C ILE A 734 -33.76 36.96 -5.20
N ARG A 735 -33.12 37.70 -6.10
CA ARG A 735 -31.89 37.28 -6.79
C ARG A 735 -30.73 38.16 -6.38
N TYR A 736 -29.56 37.50 -6.18
CA TYR A 736 -28.27 38.13 -5.99
C TYR A 736 -27.33 37.74 -7.13
N THR A 737 -26.58 38.72 -7.68
CA THR A 737 -25.56 38.47 -8.69
C THR A 737 -24.17 38.70 -8.08
N PHE A 738 -23.30 37.72 -8.28
CA PHE A 738 -21.89 37.77 -7.85
C PHE A 738 -20.97 37.90 -9.04
N SER A 739 -19.98 38.78 -8.95
CA SER A 739 -18.93 38.89 -9.93
C SER A 739 -17.61 38.32 -9.37
N PHE A 740 -16.73 37.90 -10.28
CA PHE A 740 -15.44 37.35 -9.95
C PHE A 740 -14.32 38.15 -10.59
N PRO A 741 -13.77 39.18 -9.89
CA PRO A 741 -12.74 40.06 -10.47
C PRO A 741 -11.50 39.34 -10.97
N THR A 742 -11.20 38.17 -10.43
CA THR A 742 -10.07 37.31 -10.86
C THR A 742 -10.33 36.56 -12.16
N VAL A 743 -11.62 36.47 -12.58
CA VAL A 743 -12.06 35.90 -13.87
C VAL A 743 -13.07 36.88 -14.50
N PRO A 744 -12.57 37.96 -15.15
CA PRO A 744 -13.40 39.04 -15.61
C PRO A 744 -14.50 38.58 -16.59
N GLY A 745 -15.73 39.01 -16.33
CA GLY A 745 -16.91 38.65 -17.10
C GLY A 745 -17.65 37.41 -16.57
N ALA A 746 -16.99 36.52 -15.87
CA ALA A 746 -17.69 35.40 -15.21
C ALA A 746 -18.49 35.91 -14.01
N SER A 747 -19.64 35.30 -13.80
CA SER A 747 -20.60 35.69 -12.72
C SER A 747 -21.36 34.46 -12.21
N ALA A 748 -22.05 34.65 -11.08
CA ALA A 748 -22.99 33.64 -10.61
C ALA A 748 -24.24 34.33 -10.04
N ASP A 749 -25.43 33.80 -10.34
CA ASP A 749 -26.66 34.21 -9.75
C ASP A 749 -27.13 33.23 -8.67
N LEU A 750 -27.50 33.74 -7.49
CA LEU A 750 -28.22 33.00 -6.47
C LEU A 750 -29.60 33.54 -6.32
N THR A 751 -30.60 32.74 -6.69
CA THR A 751 -32.01 33.10 -6.59
C THR A 751 -32.68 32.34 -5.46
N TYR A 752 -33.28 33.03 -4.53
CA TYR A 752 -34.04 32.49 -3.42
C TYR A 752 -35.53 32.68 -3.64
N THR A 753 -36.29 31.58 -3.65
CA THR A 753 -37.76 31.63 -3.76
C THR A 753 -38.38 31.05 -2.51
N VAL A 754 -39.00 31.90 -1.68
CA VAL A 754 -39.67 31.54 -0.42
C VAL A 754 -41.15 31.33 -0.68
N THR A 755 -41.64 30.19 -0.22
CA THR A 755 -43.08 29.90 -0.14
C THR A 755 -43.46 29.58 1.32
N GLY A 756 -44.73 29.35 1.63
CA GLY A 756 -45.17 29.11 3.00
C GLY A 756 -44.57 27.87 3.71
N SER A 757 -43.79 27.01 3.02
CA SER A 757 -43.23 25.80 3.60
C SER A 757 -41.82 25.44 3.04
N ALA A 758 -41.30 26.27 2.14
CA ALA A 758 -40.07 25.95 1.45
C ALA A 758 -39.25 27.18 1.06
N LEU A 759 -37.94 27.06 1.14
CA LEU A 759 -37.00 27.98 0.53
C LEU A 759 -36.30 27.22 -0.63
N ARG A 760 -36.61 27.51 -1.86
CA ARG A 760 -35.91 27.06 -3.02
C ARG A 760 -34.68 27.95 -3.27
N VAL A 761 -33.55 27.35 -3.55
CA VAL A 761 -32.30 28.02 -3.93
C VAL A 761 -31.92 27.53 -5.34
N ASP A 762 -31.80 28.47 -6.26
CA ASP A 762 -31.29 28.20 -7.61
C ASP A 762 -30.00 28.98 -7.78
N ALA A 763 -28.89 28.27 -8.05
CA ALA A 763 -27.56 28.83 -8.32
C ALA A 763 -27.18 28.53 -9.76
N VAL A 764 -26.74 29.57 -10.48
CA VAL A 764 -26.28 29.47 -11.88
C VAL A 764 -24.94 30.19 -12.00
N TYR A 765 -23.94 29.48 -12.48
CA TYR A 765 -22.67 30.03 -12.92
C TYR A 765 -22.78 30.36 -14.42
N HIS A 766 -22.32 31.55 -14.78
CA HIS A 766 -22.25 32.01 -16.18
C HIS A 766 -20.81 32.00 -16.65
N GLY A 767 -20.50 31.06 -17.54
CA GLY A 767 -19.18 30.88 -18.09
C GLY A 767 -18.78 31.95 -19.11
N VAL A 768 -17.49 32.11 -19.32
CA VAL A 768 -16.94 33.03 -20.30
C VAL A 768 -15.78 32.42 -21.06
N PRO A 769 -15.58 32.74 -22.33
CA PRO A 769 -14.43 32.27 -23.10
C PRO A 769 -13.09 32.57 -22.40
N GLY A 770 -12.24 31.59 -22.32
CA GLY A 770 -10.92 31.66 -21.66
C GLY A 770 -10.94 31.51 -20.14
N ALA A 771 -12.11 31.25 -19.53
CA ALA A 771 -12.16 30.94 -18.11
C ALA A 771 -11.48 29.57 -17.82
N PRO A 772 -10.62 29.47 -16.78
CA PRO A 772 -10.00 28.20 -16.43
C PRO A 772 -11.01 27.16 -15.95
N GLU A 773 -10.65 25.88 -16.00
CA GLU A 773 -11.48 24.79 -15.45
C GLU A 773 -11.82 25.04 -13.98
N LEU A 774 -13.05 24.72 -13.60
CA LEU A 774 -13.53 24.82 -12.23
C LEU A 774 -13.20 23.54 -11.44
N PRO A 775 -12.78 23.63 -10.17
CA PRO A 775 -12.68 22.47 -9.29
C PRO A 775 -14.06 22.01 -8.77
N VAL A 776 -15.00 22.94 -8.61
CA VAL A 776 -16.36 22.70 -8.11
C VAL A 776 -17.26 23.87 -8.51
N PHE A 777 -18.57 23.61 -8.68
CA PHE A 777 -19.58 24.65 -8.67
C PHE A 777 -20.75 24.23 -7.77
N GLY A 778 -21.14 25.15 -6.87
CA GLY A 778 -22.25 24.94 -5.96
C GLY A 778 -22.52 26.14 -5.05
N VAL A 779 -23.21 25.86 -3.94
CA VAL A 779 -23.51 26.83 -2.87
C VAL A 779 -22.94 26.36 -1.56
N ARG A 780 -22.12 27.20 -0.94
CA ARG A 780 -21.49 26.92 0.37
C ARG A 780 -22.09 27.79 1.44
N MET A 781 -22.48 27.18 2.58
CA MET A 781 -22.87 27.89 3.78
C MET A 781 -22.21 27.28 5.02
N SER A 782 -21.98 28.09 6.05
CA SER A 782 -21.54 27.63 7.36
C SER A 782 -22.68 27.74 8.36
N THR A 783 -22.90 26.68 9.15
CA THR A 783 -23.90 26.69 10.23
C THR A 783 -23.35 27.44 11.45
N LEU A 784 -24.22 28.03 12.25
CA LEU A 784 -23.81 28.68 13.50
C LEU A 784 -23.35 27.67 14.57
N HIS A 785 -23.92 26.47 14.56
CA HIS A 785 -23.58 25.36 15.45
C HIS A 785 -23.27 24.13 14.65
N PRO A 786 -22.34 23.24 15.11
CA PRO A 786 -21.98 22.05 14.39
C PRO A 786 -23.15 21.07 14.31
N ALA A 787 -23.28 20.38 13.18
CA ALA A 787 -24.12 19.21 13.08
C ALA A 787 -23.46 18.05 13.85
N ALA A 788 -24.22 17.41 14.71
CA ALA A 788 -23.80 16.20 15.41
C ALA A 788 -23.89 14.97 14.48
N ARG A 789 -24.82 15.03 13.53
CA ARG A 789 -25.08 13.97 12.57
C ARG A 789 -25.56 14.54 11.24
N VAL A 790 -25.11 13.90 10.17
CA VAL A 790 -25.57 14.15 8.80
C VAL A 790 -26.24 12.89 8.28
N CYS A 791 -27.50 13.01 7.83
CA CYS A 791 -28.28 11.90 7.29
C CYS A 791 -28.64 12.22 5.84
N TRP A 792 -28.46 11.27 4.93
CA TRP A 792 -28.85 11.49 3.52
C TRP A 792 -29.44 10.25 2.85
N THR A 793 -30.15 10.50 1.76
CA THR A 793 -30.57 9.47 0.82
C THR A 793 -29.87 9.75 -0.50
N GLY A 794 -29.01 8.83 -0.91
CA GLY A 794 -28.10 8.95 -2.06
C GLY A 794 -27.13 7.80 -2.10
N LEU A 795 -25.96 8.01 -2.68
CA LEU A 795 -24.87 7.04 -2.71
C LEU A 795 -24.15 6.96 -1.35
N SER A 796 -23.68 5.77 -0.98
CA SER A 796 -22.93 5.52 0.24
C SER A 796 -21.48 6.01 0.15
N GLY A 797 -20.89 6.32 1.31
CA GLY A 797 -19.49 6.68 1.42
C GLY A 797 -19.13 7.94 0.63
N GLU A 798 -17.84 8.14 0.43
CA GLU A 798 -17.31 9.25 -0.34
C GLU A 798 -17.29 8.91 -1.85
N THR A 799 -17.81 9.81 -2.68
CA THR A 799 -17.96 9.57 -4.12
C THR A 799 -17.58 10.80 -4.95
N TYR A 800 -16.93 10.55 -6.10
CA TYR A 800 -16.56 11.56 -7.09
C TYR A 800 -16.93 11.09 -8.51
N PRO A 801 -17.00 11.97 -9.53
CA PRO A 801 -17.43 11.59 -10.88
C PRO A 801 -16.64 10.43 -11.50
N ASP A 802 -15.38 10.29 -11.16
CA ASP A 802 -14.47 9.23 -11.61
C ASP A 802 -14.32 8.08 -10.60
N ARG A 803 -15.04 8.14 -9.44
CA ARG A 803 -14.96 7.16 -8.35
C ARG A 803 -16.26 7.08 -7.55
N TYR A 804 -17.24 6.31 -8.01
CA TYR A 804 -18.54 6.15 -7.34
C TYR A 804 -19.22 4.80 -7.58
N LYS A 805 -18.69 3.97 -8.45
CA LYS A 805 -19.34 2.72 -8.88
C LYS A 805 -19.51 1.70 -7.76
N GLY A 806 -18.59 1.70 -6.79
CA GLY A 806 -18.68 0.85 -5.61
C GLY A 806 -19.73 1.26 -4.60
N ALA A 807 -20.27 2.49 -4.72
CA ALA A 807 -21.25 3.02 -3.78
C ALA A 807 -22.63 2.38 -3.96
N SER A 808 -23.35 2.22 -2.85
CA SER A 808 -24.72 1.71 -2.83
C SER A 808 -25.72 2.83 -2.63
N PHE A 809 -26.80 2.83 -3.40
CA PHE A 809 -27.90 3.78 -3.16
C PHE A 809 -28.72 3.36 -1.94
N GLY A 810 -28.99 4.32 -1.04
CA GLY A 810 -29.74 4.03 0.20
C GLY A 810 -29.89 5.24 1.13
N ARG A 811 -30.17 4.96 2.41
CA ARG A 811 -30.19 5.95 3.49
C ARG A 811 -28.95 5.76 4.37
N TRP A 812 -28.23 6.84 4.54
CA TRP A 812 -26.94 6.84 5.23
C TRP A 812 -26.90 7.90 6.32
N ALA A 813 -25.96 7.76 7.25
CA ALA A 813 -25.72 8.75 8.27
C ALA A 813 -24.28 8.66 8.81
N GLU A 814 -23.69 9.82 9.07
CA GLU A 814 -22.36 9.92 9.66
C GLU A 814 -22.23 11.15 10.56
N THR A 815 -21.16 11.21 11.34
CA THR A 815 -20.73 12.43 12.02
C THR A 815 -19.78 13.20 11.11
N PRO A 816 -19.97 14.53 10.89
CA PRO A 816 -19.03 15.31 10.08
C PRO A 816 -17.59 15.18 10.60
N HIS A 817 -16.68 14.74 9.75
CA HIS A 817 -15.27 14.55 10.08
C HIS A 817 -14.38 14.77 8.86
N ILE A 818 -13.09 14.90 9.09
CA ILE A 818 -12.07 14.84 8.04
C ILE A 818 -11.45 13.46 8.10
N PRO A 819 -11.49 12.67 7.02
CA PRO A 819 -10.80 11.37 6.93
C PRO A 819 -9.31 11.48 7.29
N ALA A 820 -8.68 10.34 7.58
CA ALA A 820 -7.32 10.30 8.12
C ALA A 820 -6.22 10.50 7.04
N TYR A 821 -6.52 11.21 5.96
CA TYR A 821 -5.49 11.63 5.00
C TYR A 821 -4.35 12.36 5.72
N LEU A 822 -3.11 11.99 5.45
CA LEU A 822 -1.94 12.58 6.12
C LEU A 822 -1.84 14.07 5.81
N VAL A 823 -2.05 14.46 4.56
CA VAL A 823 -2.18 15.86 4.14
C VAL A 823 -3.66 16.17 3.95
N PRO A 824 -4.24 17.15 4.68
CA PRO A 824 -5.62 17.58 4.47
C PRO A 824 -5.86 18.04 3.04
N GLN A 825 -6.96 17.59 2.46
CA GLN A 825 -7.32 17.83 1.07
C GLN A 825 -8.82 17.70 0.89
N ASP A 826 -9.36 17.87 -0.33
CA ASP A 826 -10.78 17.69 -0.59
C ASP A 826 -11.25 16.29 -0.21
N CYS A 827 -12.41 16.22 0.43
CA CYS A 827 -12.97 14.98 0.97
C CYS A 827 -14.45 15.11 1.28
N GLY A 828 -15.10 13.98 1.60
CA GLY A 828 -16.47 13.94 2.13
C GLY A 828 -17.54 14.34 1.11
N VAL A 829 -17.32 14.16 -0.19
CA VAL A 829 -18.32 14.41 -1.23
C VAL A 829 -19.25 13.19 -1.35
N HIS A 830 -20.58 13.45 -1.36
CA HIS A 830 -21.61 12.44 -1.51
C HIS A 830 -22.48 12.77 -2.73
N MET A 831 -22.40 11.99 -3.79
CA MET A 831 -23.12 12.19 -5.04
C MET A 831 -24.52 11.55 -5.04
N ASP A 832 -25.33 11.86 -6.06
CA ASP A 832 -26.71 11.38 -6.26
C ASP A 832 -27.58 11.54 -5.00
N THR A 833 -27.39 12.66 -4.28
CA THR A 833 -28.12 12.96 -3.05
C THR A 833 -29.48 13.55 -3.38
N ARG A 834 -30.53 12.97 -2.79
CA ARG A 834 -31.91 13.37 -2.99
C ARG A 834 -32.54 14.09 -1.79
N THR A 835 -32.08 13.68 -0.60
CA THR A 835 -32.39 14.36 0.66
C THR A 835 -31.16 14.36 1.55
N LEU A 836 -31.00 15.45 2.28
CA LEU A 836 -29.93 15.66 3.26
C LEU A 836 -30.54 16.29 4.51
N THR A 837 -30.19 15.81 5.71
CA THR A 837 -30.60 16.40 6.97
C THR A 837 -29.38 16.58 7.87
N LEU A 838 -29.16 17.82 8.29
CA LEU A 838 -28.21 18.15 9.37
C LEU A 838 -28.96 18.10 10.71
N GLU A 839 -28.48 17.29 11.65
CA GLU A 839 -29.08 17.16 12.98
C GLU A 839 -28.17 17.77 14.06
N GLN A 840 -28.77 18.58 14.93
CA GLN A 840 -28.12 18.99 16.18
C GLN A 840 -28.64 18.10 17.31
N GLN A 841 -27.77 17.72 18.23
CA GLN A 841 -28.10 16.83 19.33
C GLN A 841 -27.71 17.43 20.71
N ASP A 842 -28.46 17.06 21.76
CA ASP A 842 -28.06 17.34 23.13
C ASP A 842 -27.04 16.32 23.66
N ALA A 843 -26.57 16.51 24.88
CA ALA A 843 -25.58 15.60 25.51
C ALA A 843 -26.09 14.15 25.67
N ALA A 844 -27.40 13.92 25.54
CA ALA A 844 -28.01 12.59 25.56
C ALA A 844 -28.25 12.02 24.12
N CYS A 845 -27.60 12.59 23.11
CA CYS A 845 -27.73 12.22 21.68
C CYS A 845 -29.18 12.33 21.16
N ARG A 846 -30.03 13.17 21.73
CA ARG A 846 -31.37 13.40 21.21
C ARG A 846 -31.34 14.57 20.24
N THR A 847 -31.95 14.41 19.07
CA THR A 847 -32.07 15.48 18.06
C THR A 847 -32.88 16.63 18.61
N THR A 848 -32.25 17.80 18.73
CA THR A 848 -32.84 19.03 19.25
C THR A 848 -33.29 19.95 18.13
N ALA A 849 -32.63 19.90 16.96
CA ALA A 849 -33.01 20.66 15.79
C ALA A 849 -32.54 19.92 14.51
N ALA A 850 -33.24 20.10 13.42
CA ALA A 850 -32.91 19.53 12.13
C ALA A 850 -33.16 20.51 10.98
N LEU A 851 -32.22 20.56 10.03
CA LEU A 851 -32.32 21.28 8.77
C LEU A 851 -32.31 20.28 7.63
N THR A 852 -33.42 20.18 6.91
CA THR A 852 -33.56 19.26 5.79
C THR A 852 -33.43 20.00 4.46
N VAL A 853 -32.58 19.50 3.59
CA VAL A 853 -32.42 19.93 2.19
C VAL A 853 -32.81 18.76 1.30
N ARG A 854 -33.47 19.05 0.20
CA ARG A 854 -33.96 18.08 -0.77
C ARG A 854 -33.71 18.52 -2.20
N MET A 855 -33.61 17.57 -3.14
CA MET A 855 -33.50 17.87 -4.56
C MET A 855 -34.69 18.69 -5.07
N ALA A 856 -34.46 19.58 -6.01
CA ALA A 856 -35.44 20.28 -6.78
C ALA A 856 -35.61 19.64 -8.15
N ASP A 857 -36.84 19.70 -8.69
CA ASP A 857 -37.12 19.29 -10.08
C ASP A 857 -36.63 17.88 -10.47
N ASP A 858 -36.68 16.94 -9.48
CA ASP A 858 -36.18 15.55 -9.60
C ASP A 858 -34.70 15.44 -10.01
N THR A 859 -33.92 16.52 -9.80
CA THR A 859 -32.49 16.54 -10.08
C THR A 859 -31.68 16.35 -8.79
N PRO A 860 -30.96 15.23 -8.61
CA PRO A 860 -30.08 15.03 -7.47
C PRO A 860 -28.91 16.03 -7.45
N PHE A 861 -28.34 16.28 -6.28
CA PHE A 861 -27.16 17.11 -6.10
C PHE A 861 -26.03 16.30 -5.44
N ALA A 862 -24.83 16.83 -5.46
CA ALA A 862 -23.76 16.37 -4.58
C ALA A 862 -23.67 17.29 -3.36
N PHE A 863 -23.14 16.76 -2.22
CA PHE A 863 -22.87 17.60 -1.07
C PHE A 863 -21.60 17.16 -0.33
N SER A 864 -21.03 18.09 0.44
CA SER A 864 -20.10 17.79 1.53
C SER A 864 -20.52 18.54 2.79
N ALA A 865 -20.29 17.95 3.97
CA ALA A 865 -20.61 18.54 5.26
C ALA A 865 -19.43 18.34 6.22
N LEU A 866 -18.50 19.29 6.23
CA LEU A 866 -17.20 19.18 6.89
C LEU A 866 -17.08 20.16 8.05
N PRO A 867 -16.23 19.91 9.05
CA PRO A 867 -15.94 20.87 10.12
C PRO A 867 -15.11 22.07 9.63
N ASN A 868 -14.40 21.94 8.51
CA ASN A 868 -13.44 22.92 7.99
C ASN A 868 -13.80 23.40 6.59
N THR A 869 -13.39 24.61 6.26
CA THR A 869 -13.51 25.17 4.88
C THR A 869 -12.44 24.61 3.95
N ALA A 870 -12.64 24.73 2.62
CA ALA A 870 -11.64 24.35 1.64
C ALA A 870 -10.29 25.08 1.84
N GLN A 871 -10.32 26.36 2.23
CA GLN A 871 -9.12 27.16 2.49
C GLN A 871 -8.38 26.70 3.76
N GLU A 872 -9.12 26.27 4.81
CA GLU A 872 -8.53 25.68 6.01
C GLU A 872 -7.85 24.34 5.71
N LEU A 873 -8.48 23.48 4.87
CA LEU A 873 -7.88 22.25 4.40
C LEU A 873 -6.63 22.50 3.54
N GLU A 874 -6.71 23.42 2.58
CA GLU A 874 -5.61 23.79 1.68
C GLU A 874 -4.37 24.28 2.42
N SER A 875 -4.55 24.97 3.56
CA SER A 875 -3.48 25.62 4.31
C SER A 875 -2.79 24.71 5.32
N ALA A 876 -3.35 23.56 5.66
CA ALA A 876 -2.82 22.68 6.68
C ALA A 876 -1.89 21.63 6.07
N ALA A 877 -0.69 21.46 6.63
CA ALA A 877 0.21 20.38 6.27
C ALA A 877 -0.19 19.06 6.94
N HIS A 878 -0.83 19.15 8.13
CA HIS A 878 -1.25 17.97 8.88
C HIS A 878 -2.66 18.15 9.44
N ARG A 879 -3.36 17.03 9.61
CA ARG A 879 -4.72 17.01 10.15
C ARG A 879 -4.86 17.63 11.53
N ASP A 880 -3.86 17.49 12.40
CA ASP A 880 -3.88 18.05 13.76
C ASP A 880 -3.65 19.58 13.82
N GLU A 881 -3.24 20.19 12.70
CA GLU A 881 -3.10 21.63 12.53
C GLU A 881 -4.43 22.32 12.18
N LEU A 882 -5.40 21.56 11.67
CA LEU A 882 -6.72 22.09 11.30
C LEU A 882 -7.39 22.80 12.49
N PRO A 883 -7.94 24.02 12.31
CA PRO A 883 -8.62 24.71 13.38
C PRO A 883 -9.86 23.93 13.86
N ARG A 884 -10.05 23.86 15.19
CA ARG A 884 -11.30 23.34 15.76
C ARG A 884 -12.38 24.39 15.60
N THR A 885 -13.32 24.14 14.70
CA THR A 885 -14.43 25.05 14.45
C THR A 885 -15.68 24.55 15.17
N GLY A 886 -16.49 25.47 15.68
CA GLY A 886 -17.78 25.15 16.30
C GLY A 886 -18.92 25.14 15.26
N ARG A 887 -18.67 24.77 14.00
CA ARG A 887 -19.59 24.87 12.87
C ARG A 887 -19.50 23.65 11.94
N THR A 888 -20.50 23.52 11.06
CA THR A 888 -20.41 22.64 9.89
C THR A 888 -20.43 23.50 8.64
N VAL A 889 -19.49 23.25 7.73
CA VAL A 889 -19.42 23.83 6.39
C VAL A 889 -20.19 22.87 5.46
N LEU A 890 -21.37 23.30 5.02
CA LEU A 890 -22.18 22.56 4.06
C LEU A 890 -21.95 23.15 2.67
N THR A 891 -21.52 22.31 1.72
CA THR A 891 -21.48 22.68 0.29
C THR A 891 -22.44 21.78 -0.47
N ILE A 892 -23.38 22.38 -1.20
CA ILE A 892 -24.31 21.69 -2.12
C ILE A 892 -23.86 22.00 -3.53
N MET A 893 -23.57 20.96 -4.31
CA MET A 893 -22.81 21.05 -5.57
C MET A 893 -23.64 20.53 -6.74
N GLY A 894 -23.61 21.25 -7.86
CA GLY A 894 -24.16 20.82 -9.14
C GLY A 894 -23.10 20.27 -10.08
N ALA A 895 -21.83 20.69 -9.89
CA ALA A 895 -20.70 20.18 -10.64
C ALA A 895 -19.53 19.89 -9.71
N VAL A 896 -18.93 18.72 -9.85
CA VAL A 896 -17.81 18.23 -9.05
C VAL A 896 -16.75 17.71 -10.02
N ARG A 897 -15.48 18.12 -9.83
CA ARG A 897 -14.36 17.58 -10.57
C ARG A 897 -13.96 16.23 -9.98
N GLY A 898 -13.52 15.28 -10.80
CA GLY A 898 -12.92 14.02 -10.37
C GLY A 898 -11.68 14.22 -9.50
N VAL A 899 -11.22 13.15 -8.87
CA VAL A 899 -10.01 13.17 -8.01
C VAL A 899 -8.74 12.72 -8.75
N GLY A 900 -8.89 12.00 -9.87
CA GLY A 900 -7.76 11.39 -10.57
C GLY A 900 -7.27 10.12 -9.90
N GLY A 901 -6.16 9.57 -10.39
CA GLY A 901 -5.63 8.35 -9.81
C GLY A 901 -4.67 7.54 -10.68
N ILE A 902 -4.34 7.98 -11.89
CA ILE A 902 -3.36 7.27 -12.74
C ILE A 902 -1.97 7.40 -12.14
N ASP A 903 -1.56 8.63 -11.89
CA ASP A 903 -0.32 8.98 -11.18
C ASP A 903 -0.51 10.28 -10.38
N SER A 904 0.47 10.65 -9.55
CA SER A 904 0.45 11.87 -8.72
C SER A 904 1.52 12.89 -9.15
N TRP A 905 2.04 12.81 -10.39
CA TRP A 905 3.13 13.68 -10.86
C TRP A 905 2.94 14.25 -12.26
N GLY A 906 1.80 14.08 -12.92
CA GLY A 906 1.58 14.67 -14.23
C GLY A 906 0.24 14.38 -14.89
N THR A 907 -0.37 13.24 -14.64
CA THR A 907 -1.62 12.86 -15.30
C THR A 907 -2.82 13.56 -14.66
N ASP A 908 -3.56 14.27 -15.49
CA ASP A 908 -4.77 14.98 -15.09
C ASP A 908 -5.99 14.04 -15.04
N VAL A 909 -7.05 14.47 -14.35
CA VAL A 909 -8.37 13.83 -14.35
C VAL A 909 -8.87 13.61 -15.79
N GLU A 910 -9.54 12.50 -16.03
CA GLU A 910 -10.13 12.20 -17.35
C GLU A 910 -11.03 13.36 -17.84
N PRO A 911 -11.00 13.70 -19.14
CA PRO A 911 -11.73 14.86 -19.66
C PRO A 911 -13.23 14.88 -19.32
N ALA A 912 -13.87 13.70 -19.27
CA ALA A 912 -15.30 13.58 -18.93
C ALA A 912 -15.62 13.95 -17.46
N CYS A 913 -14.61 13.98 -16.59
CA CYS A 913 -14.74 14.28 -15.16
C CYS A 913 -14.18 15.66 -14.79
N ARG A 914 -13.90 16.51 -15.78
CA ARG A 914 -13.50 17.92 -15.62
C ARG A 914 -14.69 18.85 -15.74
N ILE A 915 -14.58 20.07 -15.20
CA ILE A 915 -15.62 21.09 -15.26
C ILE A 915 -15.12 22.24 -16.13
N CYS A 916 -15.74 22.43 -17.29
CA CYS A 916 -15.38 23.51 -18.20
C CYS A 916 -15.78 24.88 -17.63
N GLY A 917 -14.83 25.79 -17.44
CA GLY A 917 -15.11 27.14 -16.93
C GLY A 917 -15.77 28.07 -17.95
N GLU A 918 -15.78 27.68 -19.22
CA GLU A 918 -16.42 28.47 -20.30
C GLU A 918 -17.92 28.20 -20.44
N GLU A 919 -18.42 27.12 -19.78
CA GLU A 919 -19.83 26.70 -19.87
C GLU A 919 -20.60 27.11 -18.61
N ASP A 920 -21.94 27.23 -18.76
CA ASP A 920 -22.82 27.48 -17.63
C ASP A 920 -23.02 26.22 -16.80
N HIS A 921 -22.98 26.36 -15.47
CA HIS A 921 -23.27 25.28 -14.52
C HIS A 921 -24.37 25.72 -13.54
N SER A 922 -25.17 24.76 -13.08
CA SER A 922 -26.28 25.10 -12.19
C SER A 922 -26.51 24.04 -11.11
N VAL A 923 -27.11 24.45 -10.00
CA VAL A 923 -27.70 23.56 -8.99
C VAL A 923 -28.93 24.17 -8.39
N SER A 924 -29.97 23.37 -8.20
CA SER A 924 -31.22 23.76 -7.56
C SER A 924 -31.53 22.80 -6.38
N PHE A 925 -31.92 23.35 -5.26
CA PHE A 925 -32.32 22.56 -4.08
C PHE A 925 -33.39 23.30 -3.26
N ILE A 926 -34.04 22.56 -2.39
CA ILE A 926 -35.09 23.08 -1.52
C ILE A 926 -34.73 22.83 -0.07
N VAL A 927 -34.73 23.90 0.75
CA VAL A 927 -34.68 23.82 2.21
C VAL A 927 -36.11 23.74 2.73
N GLU A 928 -36.43 22.70 3.49
CA GLU A 928 -37.76 22.58 4.13
C GLU A 928 -37.87 23.54 5.31
N LEU A 929 -38.90 24.36 5.34
CA LEU A 929 -39.17 25.39 6.36
C LEU A 929 -40.16 24.92 7.42
#